data_930376d875742f5257ca1227ef081d8b
#
_entry.id   930376d875742f5257ca1227ef081d8b
#
_cell.length_a   1.000
_cell.length_b   1.000
_cell.length_c   1.000
_cell.angle_alpha   90.00
_cell.angle_beta   90.00
_cell.angle_gamma   90.00
#
_symmetry.space_group_name_H-M   'P 1'
#
loop_
_entity.id
_entity.type
_entity.pdbx_description
1 polymer ?
#
loop_
_entity_poly.entity_id
_entity_poly.type
_entity_poly.pdbx_seq_one_letter_code
_entity_poly.pdbx_strand_id
1 'polypeptide(L)'
;PDTFSTKMVRFATRSPDGSAVVFESLGKLFIKKGDERPVRLTEHDTGFEYYPVWTPDGRQLVYMHWHDDALASLKSIDLKQGKSRSLLEAKGHYIEPSISSDGEHLVYRKLSGGRLRHGAFGERPGLYLLNLKSGENSFLRRDGADAHFVGDDIYFTDRKRPTGRNSDTAKTVLFAMDVTGNSVREIANGLLATQFRVSPNKRWVAFREHYQVFVSPMQQTGKSVPLGPKVKSLPTKKLSVNGGIYLNWSNENSLSWSTGPEMTTVTLGDAPFTEESATETINLSMQVETAKPSGTLALTHARIITMNAERDVIESGTIIVTDNRIEAVGASDEVEVPLGAQIVDAKGKTIIPGIIDAHAHGRYGEGEIIVENNWNTLAHLALGVTTQHNPSSSAKLAFASAEYTNTGQILSTRIFSTGEIVYGAKSRSFAPVDSVEDALSHIRRLKAQGAISIKNYNQPRREQRQQVIEAARQENMFVVAEGGSLYHMDMNLVVDGSTGIEHNVPALKMYNDVTQLWQATNVGYTPTLVVTYGGLTSEDYYYQQYNVWEHPILSNFVPPSVLRPRSVRRVMAPESEFRDDDAAAVAKTLMDNGVTVNIGAHGQREGLASHWEMWSFVRGGMSPMQALSAATINPATYLGMDADLGSIEPGKLADLVVLTKNPLENIEYSDDVSHVMINGRFYRADTLAEQVTGDRPAPKLWWR
;
A
#
# COMPACT_ATOMS: atom_id res chain seq x y z
N PRO A 1 -5.64 -17.92 -6.68
CA PRO A 1 -5.72 -18.38 -8.07
C PRO A 1 -4.30 -18.59 -8.64
N ASP A 2 -4.15 -19.49 -9.62
CA ASP A 2 -2.87 -19.77 -10.29
C ASP A 2 -2.45 -18.63 -11.23
N THR A 3 -3.40 -17.81 -11.65
CA THR A 3 -3.18 -16.62 -12.48
C THR A 3 -4.00 -15.45 -11.99
N PHE A 4 -3.56 -14.25 -12.27
CA PHE A 4 -4.34 -13.02 -12.03
C PHE A 4 -4.13 -12.00 -13.15
N SER A 5 -5.08 -11.07 -13.27
CA SER A 5 -4.94 -9.92 -14.17
C SER A 5 -4.30 -8.76 -13.43
N THR A 6 -3.22 -8.17 -13.98
CA THR A 6 -2.62 -6.97 -13.40
C THR A 6 -3.60 -5.81 -13.41
N LYS A 7 -3.68 -5.09 -12.31
CA LYS A 7 -4.59 -3.94 -12.12
C LYS A 7 -3.83 -2.65 -11.89
N MET A 8 -2.66 -2.73 -11.24
CA MET A 8 -1.90 -1.53 -10.91
C MET A 8 -0.85 -1.23 -11.97
N VAL A 9 -1.30 -0.62 -13.05
CA VAL A 9 -0.43 -0.07 -14.10
C VAL A 9 0.07 1.32 -13.65
N ARG A 10 1.39 1.54 -13.75
CA ARG A 10 2.03 2.79 -13.32
C ARG A 10 2.72 3.48 -14.49
N PHE A 11 2.80 4.79 -14.43
CA PHE A 11 3.54 5.65 -15.37
C PHE A 11 3.21 5.44 -16.85
N ALA A 12 1.97 5.08 -17.18
CA ALA A 12 1.58 4.90 -18.57
C ALA A 12 1.74 6.21 -19.35
N THR A 13 2.43 6.13 -20.48
CA THR A 13 2.73 7.28 -21.35
C THR A 13 2.63 6.89 -22.82
N ARG A 14 1.98 7.74 -23.61
CA ARG A 14 1.79 7.52 -25.04
C ARG A 14 2.97 8.10 -25.85
N SER A 15 3.36 7.41 -26.92
CA SER A 15 4.37 7.91 -27.85
C SER A 15 3.95 9.24 -28.50
N PRO A 16 4.90 10.11 -28.92
CA PRO A 16 4.57 11.39 -29.55
C PRO A 16 3.68 11.29 -30.79
N ASP A 17 3.82 10.20 -31.55
CA ASP A 17 2.98 9.89 -32.73
C ASP A 17 1.66 9.21 -32.38
N GLY A 18 1.43 8.88 -31.10
CA GLY A 18 0.21 8.21 -30.62
C GLY A 18 0.11 6.72 -30.89
N SER A 19 1.11 6.10 -31.54
CA SER A 19 1.04 4.71 -32.02
C SER A 19 1.31 3.65 -30.95
N ALA A 20 1.95 4.02 -29.84
CA ALA A 20 2.33 3.10 -28.77
C ALA A 20 2.12 3.70 -27.37
N VAL A 21 1.94 2.81 -26.39
CA VAL A 21 1.90 3.15 -24.97
C VAL A 21 2.99 2.35 -24.27
N VAL A 22 3.80 3.03 -23.45
CA VAL A 22 4.74 2.38 -22.53
C VAL A 22 4.25 2.59 -21.10
N PHE A 23 4.38 1.57 -20.28
CA PHE A 23 3.94 1.58 -18.89
C PHE A 23 4.78 0.64 -18.03
N GLU A 24 4.77 0.88 -16.74
CA GLU A 24 5.32 -0.05 -15.75
C GLU A 24 4.23 -0.97 -15.22
N SER A 25 4.53 -2.25 -15.17
CA SER A 25 3.78 -3.26 -14.45
C SER A 25 4.77 -4.31 -13.93
N LEU A 26 4.52 -4.81 -12.71
CA LEU A 26 5.38 -5.82 -12.08
C LEU A 26 6.86 -5.42 -12.00
N GLY A 27 7.16 -4.13 -11.83
CA GLY A 27 8.51 -3.61 -11.74
C GLY A 27 9.29 -3.61 -13.06
N LYS A 28 8.61 -3.79 -14.19
CA LYS A 28 9.23 -3.81 -15.53
C LYS A 28 8.48 -2.93 -16.50
N LEU A 29 9.16 -2.44 -17.52
CA LEU A 29 8.56 -1.67 -18.59
C LEU A 29 8.02 -2.57 -19.69
N PHE A 30 6.80 -2.27 -20.09
CA PHE A 30 6.10 -2.92 -21.20
C PHE A 30 5.71 -1.89 -22.26
N ILE A 31 5.65 -2.33 -23.50
CA ILE A 31 5.15 -1.54 -24.62
C ILE A 31 3.95 -2.25 -25.25
N LYS A 32 2.89 -1.49 -25.50
CA LYS A 32 1.71 -1.93 -26.25
C LYS A 32 1.57 -1.08 -27.52
N LYS A 33 1.46 -1.72 -28.67
CA LYS A 33 1.23 -1.09 -29.99
C LYS A 33 -0.15 -1.48 -30.51
N GLY A 34 -1.00 -0.51 -30.76
CA GLY A 34 -2.36 -0.76 -31.22
C GLY A 34 -3.08 -1.82 -30.40
N ASP A 35 -3.64 -2.83 -31.05
CA ASP A 35 -4.37 -3.92 -30.41
C ASP A 35 -3.47 -5.11 -29.98
N GLU A 36 -2.16 -5.03 -30.19
CA GLU A 36 -1.24 -6.09 -29.81
C GLU A 36 -1.19 -6.26 -28.27
N ARG A 37 -0.81 -7.47 -27.84
CA ARG A 37 -0.56 -7.70 -26.41
C ARG A 37 0.68 -6.92 -25.96
N PRO A 38 0.70 -6.42 -24.72
CA PRO A 38 1.91 -5.79 -24.17
C PRO A 38 3.08 -6.75 -24.20
N VAL A 39 4.25 -6.25 -24.61
CA VAL A 39 5.51 -6.99 -24.58
C VAL A 39 6.51 -6.27 -23.70
N ARG A 40 7.35 -7.03 -23.00
CA ARG A 40 8.41 -6.49 -22.16
C ARG A 40 9.41 -5.72 -23.04
N LEU A 41 9.76 -4.52 -22.58
CA LEU A 41 10.61 -3.62 -23.35
C LEU A 41 12.10 -3.77 -23.05
N THR A 42 12.44 -4.17 -21.83
CA THR A 42 13.81 -4.18 -21.29
C THR A 42 14.23 -5.60 -20.90
N GLU A 43 15.55 -5.84 -20.78
CA GLU A 43 16.11 -7.18 -20.46
C GLU A 43 16.72 -7.25 -19.04
N HIS A 44 16.50 -6.24 -18.17
CA HIS A 44 17.04 -6.26 -16.81
C HIS A 44 16.38 -7.34 -15.95
N ASP A 45 17.17 -8.33 -15.54
CA ASP A 45 16.68 -9.44 -14.70
C ASP A 45 16.47 -9.01 -13.25
N THR A 46 17.27 -8.06 -12.76
CA THR A 46 17.24 -7.56 -11.38
C THR A 46 16.79 -6.10 -11.32
N GLY A 47 16.31 -5.69 -10.16
CA GLY A 47 15.83 -4.32 -9.93
C GLY A 47 14.49 -4.02 -10.57
N PHE A 48 14.04 -2.80 -10.38
CA PHE A 48 12.74 -2.32 -10.85
C PHE A 48 12.90 -1.11 -11.75
N GLU A 49 12.08 -1.05 -12.79
CA GLU A 49 12.06 0.02 -13.77
C GLU A 49 10.82 0.89 -13.54
N TYR A 50 10.97 2.20 -13.68
CA TYR A 50 9.88 3.14 -13.42
C TYR A 50 10.11 4.47 -14.13
N TYR A 51 9.08 5.31 -14.23
CA TYR A 51 9.09 6.61 -14.88
C TYR A 51 9.65 6.60 -16.32
N PRO A 52 9.04 5.85 -17.27
CA PRO A 52 9.43 5.95 -18.69
C PRO A 52 8.99 7.30 -19.25
N VAL A 53 9.88 7.94 -20.02
CA VAL A 53 9.64 9.19 -20.73
C VAL A 53 10.14 9.07 -22.17
N TRP A 54 9.29 9.40 -23.12
CA TRP A 54 9.64 9.39 -24.53
C TRP A 54 10.58 10.54 -24.89
N THR A 55 11.58 10.28 -25.76
CA THR A 55 12.26 11.36 -26.48
C THR A 55 11.29 12.02 -27.47
N PRO A 56 11.47 13.32 -27.78
CA PRO A 56 10.55 14.05 -28.68
C PRO A 56 10.40 13.42 -30.07
N ASP A 57 11.44 12.74 -30.55
CA ASP A 57 11.44 12.03 -31.84
C ASP A 57 10.80 10.61 -31.76
N GLY A 58 10.40 10.17 -30.58
CA GLY A 58 9.80 8.86 -30.35
C GLY A 58 10.72 7.65 -30.53
N ARG A 59 12.04 7.86 -30.73
CA ARG A 59 12.99 6.78 -31.02
C ARG A 59 13.56 6.11 -29.78
N GLN A 60 13.60 6.83 -28.68
CA GLN A 60 14.17 6.35 -27.42
C GLN A 60 13.19 6.60 -26.27
N LEU A 61 13.38 5.82 -25.22
CA LEU A 61 12.82 6.07 -23.91
C LEU A 61 13.93 6.31 -22.92
N VAL A 62 13.73 7.29 -22.04
CA VAL A 62 14.51 7.45 -20.82
C VAL A 62 13.68 6.93 -19.66
N TYR A 63 14.30 6.22 -18.73
CA TYR A 63 13.61 5.63 -17.59
C TYR A 63 14.54 5.52 -16.38
N MET A 64 13.93 5.38 -15.19
CA MET A 64 14.64 5.11 -13.94
C MET A 64 14.75 3.60 -13.75
N HIS A 65 15.90 3.16 -13.22
CA HIS A 65 16.13 1.78 -12.81
C HIS A 65 16.60 1.76 -11.36
N TRP A 66 15.83 1.10 -10.51
CA TRP A 66 16.13 0.93 -9.10
C TRP A 66 16.78 -0.40 -8.81
N HIS A 67 17.81 -0.39 -8.01
CA HIS A 67 18.41 -1.56 -7.42
C HIS A 67 18.79 -1.23 -5.97
N ASP A 68 18.50 -2.13 -5.02
CA ASP A 68 18.72 -1.82 -3.60
C ASP A 68 20.16 -1.43 -3.26
N ASP A 69 21.18 -2.00 -3.93
CA ASP A 69 22.59 -1.68 -3.66
C ASP A 69 23.08 -0.45 -4.43
N ALA A 70 22.60 -0.25 -5.65
CA ALA A 70 23.03 0.84 -6.52
C ALA A 70 22.17 2.10 -6.36
N LEU A 71 20.98 1.99 -5.74
CA LEU A 71 19.91 2.96 -5.72
C LEU A 71 19.37 3.24 -7.15
N ALA A 72 18.78 4.39 -7.39
CA ALA A 72 18.29 4.74 -8.72
C ALA A 72 19.43 5.09 -9.67
N SER A 73 19.31 4.65 -10.90
CA SER A 73 20.08 5.11 -12.04
C SER A 73 19.15 5.58 -13.15
N LEU A 74 19.63 6.49 -13.99
CA LEU A 74 18.90 6.96 -15.15
C LEU A 74 19.45 6.26 -16.39
N LYS A 75 18.58 5.66 -17.18
CA LYS A 75 18.92 4.88 -18.37
C LYS A 75 18.12 5.35 -19.57
N SER A 76 18.64 5.06 -20.77
CA SER A 76 17.87 5.17 -22.02
C SER A 76 17.89 3.86 -22.78
N ILE A 77 16.84 3.58 -23.54
CA ILE A 77 16.75 2.45 -24.45
C ILE A 77 16.39 2.95 -25.86
N ASP A 78 17.14 2.51 -26.85
CA ASP A 78 16.80 2.68 -28.26
C ASP A 78 15.76 1.61 -28.66
N LEU A 79 14.59 2.04 -29.09
CA LEU A 79 13.46 1.14 -29.35
C LEU A 79 13.66 0.26 -30.60
N LYS A 80 14.54 0.67 -31.52
CA LYS A 80 14.84 -0.11 -32.71
C LYS A 80 15.92 -1.15 -32.43
N GLN A 81 16.91 -0.79 -31.61
CA GLN A 81 18.05 -1.66 -31.32
C GLN A 81 17.83 -2.54 -30.08
N GLY A 82 16.89 -2.17 -29.20
CA GLY A 82 16.65 -2.83 -27.92
C GLY A 82 17.79 -2.70 -26.90
N LYS A 83 18.75 -1.79 -27.14
CA LYS A 83 19.92 -1.61 -26.29
C LYS A 83 19.74 -0.49 -25.28
N SER A 84 19.93 -0.81 -24.01
CA SER A 84 19.95 0.18 -22.93
C SER A 84 21.36 0.71 -22.69
N ARG A 85 21.45 2.01 -22.34
CA ARG A 85 22.68 2.65 -21.85
C ARG A 85 22.41 3.47 -20.60
N SER A 86 23.42 3.60 -19.76
CA SER A 86 23.37 4.47 -18.58
C SER A 86 23.56 5.93 -18.97
N LEU A 87 22.77 6.82 -18.36
CA LEU A 87 22.87 8.27 -18.52
C LEU A 87 23.39 8.94 -17.25
N LEU A 88 23.06 8.38 -16.07
CA LEU A 88 23.47 8.85 -14.76
C LEU A 88 23.61 7.65 -13.82
N GLU A 89 24.81 7.46 -13.27
CA GLU A 89 25.14 6.36 -12.36
C GLU A 89 25.37 6.82 -10.91
N ALA A 90 25.35 8.12 -10.66
CA ALA A 90 25.48 8.63 -9.28
C ALA A 90 24.33 8.11 -8.43
N LYS A 91 24.66 7.58 -7.24
CA LYS A 91 23.67 7.00 -6.33
C LYS A 91 22.69 8.03 -5.79
N GLY A 92 21.41 7.72 -5.82
CA GLY A 92 20.36 8.59 -5.27
C GLY A 92 18.96 8.00 -5.44
N HIS A 93 17.97 8.68 -4.88
CA HIS A 93 16.56 8.36 -5.04
C HIS A 93 15.98 9.31 -6.08
N TYR A 94 16.02 8.93 -7.35
CA TYR A 94 15.61 9.75 -8.49
C TYR A 94 14.17 9.43 -8.90
N ILE A 95 13.40 10.50 -9.14
CA ILE A 95 11.99 10.44 -9.57
C ILE A 95 11.67 11.61 -10.51
N GLU A 96 10.50 11.58 -11.13
CA GLU A 96 9.90 12.68 -11.90
C GLU A 96 10.79 13.21 -13.05
N PRO A 97 11.29 12.36 -13.97
CA PRO A 97 12.05 12.83 -15.12
C PRO A 97 11.14 13.49 -16.16
N SER A 98 11.64 14.53 -16.82
CA SER A 98 11.01 15.16 -17.98
C SER A 98 12.08 15.64 -18.95
N ILE A 99 11.90 15.38 -20.26
CA ILE A 99 12.83 15.73 -21.33
C ILE A 99 12.38 17.03 -22.00
N SER A 100 13.34 17.90 -22.34
CA SER A 100 13.09 19.12 -23.11
C SER A 100 12.65 18.83 -24.56
N SER A 101 11.97 19.78 -25.18
CA SER A 101 11.44 19.62 -26.54
C SER A 101 12.52 19.43 -27.61
N ASP A 102 13.76 19.89 -27.38
CA ASP A 102 14.93 19.67 -28.23
C ASP A 102 15.61 18.30 -27.98
N GLY A 103 15.20 17.58 -26.92
CA GLY A 103 15.80 16.30 -26.54
C GLY A 103 17.20 16.39 -25.92
N GLU A 104 17.68 17.60 -25.57
CA GLU A 104 19.04 17.81 -25.08
C GLU A 104 19.14 17.82 -23.54
N HIS A 105 18.06 18.14 -22.87
CA HIS A 105 18.03 18.28 -21.41
C HIS A 105 16.98 17.40 -20.77
N LEU A 106 17.27 16.97 -19.55
CA LEU A 106 16.35 16.24 -18.69
C LEU A 106 16.34 16.89 -17.31
N VAL A 107 15.16 17.30 -16.86
CA VAL A 107 14.95 17.70 -15.45
C VAL A 107 14.45 16.50 -14.66
N TYR A 108 14.95 16.33 -13.45
CA TYR A 108 14.50 15.27 -12.54
C TYR A 108 14.58 15.72 -11.09
N ARG A 109 13.95 14.98 -10.21
CA ARG A 109 13.98 15.23 -8.77
C ARG A 109 14.80 14.18 -8.04
N LYS A 110 15.68 14.62 -7.13
CA LYS A 110 16.41 13.79 -6.17
C LYS A 110 15.75 13.93 -4.79
N LEU A 111 15.32 12.82 -4.22
CA LEU A 111 14.78 12.77 -2.85
C LEU A 111 15.91 12.72 -1.84
N SER A 112 15.61 13.09 -0.58
CA SER A 112 16.55 13.01 0.55
C SER A 112 16.85 11.58 1.02
N GLY A 113 16.38 10.56 0.34
CA GLY A 113 16.32 9.17 0.81
C GLY A 113 15.03 8.90 1.56
N GLY A 114 14.93 7.74 2.20
CA GLY A 114 13.72 7.34 2.87
C GLY A 114 13.95 6.36 4.02
N ARG A 115 12.87 6.01 4.72
CA ARG A 115 12.92 5.08 5.86
C ARG A 115 13.17 3.63 5.46
N LEU A 116 12.75 3.25 4.25
CA LEU A 116 12.86 1.85 3.80
C LEU A 116 14.26 1.47 3.36
N ARG A 117 15.04 2.40 2.79
CA ARG A 117 16.32 2.06 2.18
C ARG A 117 17.51 2.80 2.75
N HIS A 118 17.37 4.05 3.11
CA HIS A 118 18.48 4.87 3.57
C HIS A 118 18.01 5.86 4.63
N GLY A 119 18.88 6.21 5.54
CA GLY A 119 18.61 7.22 6.57
C GLY A 119 18.26 8.59 5.97
N ALA A 120 17.76 9.49 6.81
CA ALA A 120 17.16 10.79 6.43
C ALA A 120 18.11 11.79 5.74
N PHE A 121 19.36 11.44 5.48
CA PHE A 121 20.41 12.37 5.01
C PHE A 121 20.85 12.06 3.59
N GLY A 122 19.94 12.18 2.62
CA GLY A 122 20.31 12.24 1.21
C GLY A 122 21.07 13.54 0.92
N GLU A 123 22.20 13.45 0.23
CA GLU A 123 22.99 14.60 -0.14
C GLU A 123 22.26 15.48 -1.15
N ARG A 124 22.08 16.77 -0.83
CA ARG A 124 21.51 17.82 -1.69
C ARG A 124 20.23 17.38 -2.43
N PRO A 125 19.11 17.09 -1.74
CA PRO A 125 17.85 16.81 -2.42
C PRO A 125 17.33 18.04 -3.16
N GLY A 126 16.57 17.84 -4.23
CA GLY A 126 15.99 18.93 -5.02
C GLY A 126 15.86 18.62 -6.51
N LEU A 127 15.66 19.64 -7.31
CA LEU A 127 15.57 19.55 -8.77
C LEU A 127 16.95 19.66 -9.40
N TYR A 128 17.20 18.82 -10.41
CA TYR A 128 18.45 18.74 -11.16
C TYR A 128 18.19 18.80 -12.65
N LEU A 129 19.14 19.33 -13.39
CA LEU A 129 19.17 19.36 -14.85
C LEU A 129 20.35 18.52 -15.33
N LEU A 130 20.08 17.52 -16.16
CA LEU A 130 21.08 16.71 -16.84
C LEU A 130 21.11 17.09 -18.33
N ASN A 131 22.27 17.46 -18.83
CA ASN A 131 22.50 17.57 -20.27
C ASN A 131 22.76 16.17 -20.85
N LEU A 132 21.88 15.70 -21.72
CA LEU A 132 21.93 14.34 -22.27
C LEU A 132 23.05 14.09 -23.27
N LYS A 133 23.66 15.18 -23.80
CA LYS A 133 24.81 15.11 -24.74
C LYS A 133 26.14 15.13 -23.99
N SER A 134 26.34 16.10 -23.10
CA SER A 134 27.58 16.28 -22.36
C SER A 134 27.68 15.43 -21.10
N GLY A 135 26.56 14.99 -20.53
CA GLY A 135 26.50 14.34 -19.23
C GLY A 135 26.63 15.30 -18.04
N GLU A 136 26.69 16.60 -18.28
CA GLU A 136 26.74 17.61 -17.21
C GLU A 136 25.45 17.58 -16.39
N ASN A 137 25.59 17.49 -15.07
CA ASN A 137 24.48 17.38 -14.13
C ASN A 137 24.52 18.55 -13.14
N SER A 138 23.57 19.45 -13.25
CA SER A 138 23.50 20.71 -12.51
C SER A 138 22.36 20.71 -11.49
N PHE A 139 22.66 21.16 -10.27
CA PHE A 139 21.64 21.41 -9.25
C PHE A 139 20.90 22.72 -9.56
N LEU A 140 19.57 22.66 -9.67
CA LEU A 140 18.76 23.86 -9.94
C LEU A 140 18.26 24.50 -8.65
N ARG A 141 17.59 23.72 -7.79
CA ARG A 141 16.99 24.23 -6.55
C ARG A 141 16.63 23.11 -5.57
N ARG A 142 16.54 23.48 -4.29
CA ARG A 142 16.20 22.55 -3.22
C ARG A 142 14.71 22.18 -3.21
N ASP A 143 13.84 23.13 -3.49
CA ASP A 143 12.40 22.99 -3.39
C ASP A 143 11.80 22.68 -4.75
N GLY A 144 10.60 22.14 -4.75
CA GLY A 144 9.85 21.82 -5.95
C GLY A 144 9.66 20.32 -6.17
N ALA A 145 8.59 20.01 -6.87
CA ALA A 145 8.17 18.67 -7.24
C ALA A 145 7.48 18.71 -8.59
N ASP A 146 7.36 17.54 -9.22
CA ASP A 146 6.58 17.34 -10.43
C ASP A 146 7.01 18.26 -11.58
N ALA A 147 8.35 18.45 -11.70
CA ALA A 147 8.94 19.32 -12.70
C ALA A 147 8.74 18.75 -14.12
N HIS A 148 8.39 19.62 -15.07
CA HIS A 148 8.22 19.24 -16.46
C HIS A 148 8.57 20.38 -17.41
N PHE A 149 9.13 20.04 -18.56
CA PHE A 149 9.43 21.01 -19.63
C PHE A 149 8.18 21.38 -20.42
N VAL A 150 8.04 22.68 -20.72
CA VAL A 150 7.10 23.20 -21.71
C VAL A 150 7.80 24.32 -22.50
N GLY A 151 8.15 24.06 -23.73
CA GLY A 151 9.07 24.94 -24.50
C GLY A 151 10.41 25.03 -23.79
N ASP A 152 10.90 26.23 -23.59
CA ASP A 152 12.19 26.52 -22.95
C ASP A 152 12.10 26.67 -21.42
N ASP A 153 10.88 26.59 -20.87
CA ASP A 153 10.61 26.74 -19.44
C ASP A 153 10.50 25.39 -18.74
N ILE A 154 10.92 25.35 -17.47
CA ILE A 154 10.64 24.27 -16.54
C ILE A 154 9.50 24.69 -15.61
N TYR A 155 8.37 23.98 -15.68
CA TYR A 155 7.27 24.14 -14.76
C TYR A 155 7.42 23.16 -13.60
N PHE A 156 7.12 23.60 -12.39
CA PHE A 156 7.18 22.75 -11.20
C PHE A 156 6.17 23.20 -10.16
N THR A 157 5.86 22.35 -9.21
CA THR A 157 4.93 22.66 -8.11
C THR A 157 5.66 22.75 -6.78
N ASP A 158 5.18 23.63 -5.90
CA ASP A 158 5.58 23.68 -4.51
C ASP A 158 4.39 24.08 -3.63
N ARG A 159 4.49 23.80 -2.34
CA ARG A 159 3.46 24.16 -1.36
C ARG A 159 3.82 25.45 -0.64
N LYS A 160 3.05 26.51 -0.88
CA LYS A 160 3.10 27.71 -0.06
C LYS A 160 2.19 27.59 1.14
N ARG A 161 2.78 27.63 2.33
CA ARG A 161 2.04 27.74 3.58
C ARG A 161 1.94 29.21 3.95
N PRO A 162 0.76 29.72 4.38
CA PRO A 162 0.68 31.02 5.00
C PRO A 162 1.55 31.07 6.25
N THR A 163 2.02 32.25 6.59
CA THR A 163 2.68 32.50 7.89
C THR A 163 1.68 32.21 9.02
N GLY A 164 1.80 31.04 9.65
CA GLY A 164 0.91 30.56 10.71
C GLY A 164 0.80 29.04 10.75
N ARG A 165 0.22 28.50 11.82
CA ARG A 165 0.17 27.06 12.07
C ARG A 165 -0.92 26.30 11.28
N ASN A 166 -1.74 26.98 10.49
CA ASN A 166 -2.89 26.36 9.85
C ASN A 166 -2.49 25.70 8.52
N SER A 167 -2.29 24.39 8.53
CA SER A 167 -1.95 23.58 7.34
C SER A 167 -3.08 23.54 6.29
N ASP A 168 -4.32 23.82 6.70
CA ASP A 168 -5.50 23.70 5.83
C ASP A 168 -5.58 24.81 4.79
N THR A 169 -4.80 25.89 4.96
CA THR A 169 -4.70 26.99 4.01
C THR A 169 -3.51 26.90 3.07
N ALA A 170 -2.68 25.87 3.17
CA ALA A 170 -1.54 25.68 2.27
C ALA A 170 -2.01 25.40 0.84
N LYS A 171 -1.56 26.23 -0.10
CA LYS A 171 -1.86 26.09 -1.54
C LYS A 171 -0.76 25.32 -2.25
N THR A 172 -1.14 24.51 -3.24
CA THR A 172 -0.20 24.02 -4.26
C THR A 172 -0.07 25.12 -5.32
N VAL A 173 1.16 25.56 -5.57
CA VAL A 173 1.46 26.63 -6.54
C VAL A 173 2.26 26.04 -7.69
N LEU A 174 1.82 26.33 -8.90
CA LEU A 174 2.54 26.05 -10.14
C LEU A 174 3.48 27.23 -10.42
N PHE A 175 4.76 26.93 -10.54
CA PHE A 175 5.82 27.87 -10.90
C PHE A 175 6.36 27.57 -12.28
N ALA A 176 7.01 28.53 -12.89
CA ALA A 176 7.88 28.36 -14.04
C ALA A 176 9.24 29.00 -13.77
N MET A 177 10.29 28.42 -14.33
CA MET A 177 11.66 28.94 -14.28
C MET A 177 12.37 28.65 -15.61
N ASP A 178 13.48 29.32 -15.87
CA ASP A 178 14.36 28.99 -16.98
C ASP A 178 15.25 27.75 -16.67
N VAL A 179 15.96 27.24 -17.65
CA VAL A 179 16.84 26.07 -17.55
C VAL A 179 18.02 26.26 -16.58
N THR A 180 18.33 27.50 -16.21
CA THR A 180 19.38 27.80 -15.21
C THR A 180 18.85 27.79 -13.79
N GLY A 181 17.54 27.60 -13.60
CA GLY A 181 16.87 27.65 -12.30
C GLY A 181 16.53 29.07 -11.84
N ASN A 182 16.72 30.07 -12.71
CA ASN A 182 16.42 31.47 -12.45
C ASN A 182 15.05 31.87 -13.02
N SER A 183 14.74 33.17 -12.98
CA SER A 183 13.50 33.73 -13.54
C SER A 183 12.23 33.07 -13.00
N VAL A 184 12.24 32.69 -11.72
CA VAL A 184 11.13 31.96 -11.07
C VAL A 184 9.91 32.86 -10.96
N ARG A 185 8.78 32.41 -11.52
CA ARG A 185 7.51 33.12 -11.49
C ARG A 185 6.35 32.19 -11.12
N GLU A 186 5.39 32.73 -10.41
CA GLU A 186 4.15 32.01 -10.09
C GLU A 186 3.18 32.08 -11.26
N ILE A 187 2.60 30.95 -11.63
CA ILE A 187 1.69 30.83 -12.76
C ILE A 187 0.26 30.64 -12.28
N ALA A 188 0.04 29.62 -11.44
CA ALA A 188 -1.27 29.25 -10.96
C ALA A 188 -1.19 28.68 -9.55
N ASN A 189 -2.33 28.64 -8.85
CA ASN A 189 -2.43 27.99 -7.54
C ASN A 189 -3.76 27.27 -7.37
N GLY A 190 -3.76 26.22 -6.57
CA GLY A 190 -4.96 25.49 -6.19
C GLY A 190 -4.94 25.14 -4.71
N LEU A 191 -6.06 25.35 -4.00
CA LEU A 191 -6.13 25.09 -2.58
C LEU A 191 -5.99 23.60 -2.27
N LEU A 192 -6.68 22.75 -3.04
CA LEU A 192 -6.71 21.30 -2.84
C LEU A 192 -6.13 20.53 -4.04
N ALA A 193 -5.59 21.24 -5.02
CA ALA A 193 -4.94 20.61 -6.16
C ALA A 193 -3.71 19.79 -5.74
N THR A 194 -3.54 18.63 -6.38
CA THR A 194 -2.45 17.68 -6.08
C THR A 194 -1.44 17.56 -7.20
N GLN A 195 -1.79 17.96 -8.41
CA GLN A 195 -0.92 17.93 -9.58
C GLN A 195 -1.33 19.00 -10.58
N PHE A 196 -0.36 19.55 -11.31
CA PHE A 196 -0.56 20.43 -12.47
C PHE A 196 0.28 19.94 -13.65
N ARG A 197 -0.27 20.03 -14.87
CA ARG A 197 0.42 19.75 -16.13
C ARG A 197 0.03 20.79 -17.16
N VAL A 198 1.00 21.54 -17.67
CA VAL A 198 0.79 22.53 -18.73
C VAL A 198 0.92 21.85 -20.09
N SER A 199 0.02 22.15 -21.04
CA SER A 199 0.10 21.62 -22.40
C SER A 199 1.31 22.16 -23.16
N PRO A 200 1.89 21.42 -24.12
CA PRO A 200 3.07 21.84 -24.86
C PRO A 200 2.92 23.20 -25.56
N ASN A 201 1.72 23.53 -26.06
CA ASN A 201 1.40 24.82 -26.68
C ASN A 201 1.07 25.94 -25.70
N LYS A 202 1.13 25.69 -24.39
CA LYS A 202 0.77 26.62 -23.30
C LYS A 202 -0.66 27.17 -23.36
N ARG A 203 -1.58 26.48 -24.07
CA ARG A 203 -3.01 26.87 -24.12
C ARG A 203 -3.79 26.38 -22.91
N TRP A 204 -3.42 25.23 -22.35
CA TRP A 204 -4.18 24.52 -21.33
C TRP A 204 -3.34 24.21 -20.11
N VAL A 205 -3.97 24.19 -18.94
CA VAL A 205 -3.42 23.59 -17.73
C VAL A 205 -4.36 22.52 -17.23
N ALA A 206 -3.87 21.28 -17.19
CA ALA A 206 -4.55 20.18 -16.55
C ALA A 206 -4.18 20.15 -15.08
N PHE A 207 -5.13 19.82 -14.21
CA PHE A 207 -4.86 19.64 -12.79
C PHE A 207 -5.73 18.54 -12.18
N ARG A 208 -5.27 18.02 -11.06
CA ARG A 208 -5.98 17.00 -10.29
C ARG A 208 -6.41 17.54 -8.95
N GLU A 209 -7.71 17.43 -8.66
CA GLU A 209 -8.29 17.78 -7.37
C GLU A 209 -9.41 16.78 -7.02
N HIS A 210 -9.52 16.38 -5.76
CA HIS A 210 -10.48 15.37 -5.31
C HIS A 210 -10.42 14.07 -6.13
N TYR A 211 -9.20 13.66 -6.52
CA TYR A 211 -8.90 12.51 -7.38
C TYR A 211 -9.35 12.65 -8.85
N GLN A 212 -10.10 13.69 -9.19
CA GLN A 212 -10.61 13.94 -10.53
C GLN A 212 -9.63 14.78 -11.35
N VAL A 213 -9.70 14.61 -12.67
CA VAL A 213 -8.89 15.34 -13.66
C VAL A 213 -9.71 16.47 -14.26
N PHE A 214 -9.13 17.66 -14.23
CA PHE A 214 -9.73 18.90 -14.74
C PHE A 214 -8.79 19.57 -15.73
N VAL A 215 -9.37 20.42 -16.59
CA VAL A 215 -8.64 21.30 -17.49
C VAL A 215 -9.21 22.72 -17.41
N SER A 216 -8.31 23.72 -17.49
CA SER A 216 -8.63 25.14 -17.60
C SER A 216 -7.74 25.79 -18.66
N PRO A 217 -8.14 26.95 -19.22
CA PRO A 217 -7.24 27.75 -20.05
C PRO A 217 -6.02 28.18 -19.24
N MET A 218 -4.85 28.11 -19.86
CA MET A 218 -3.63 28.64 -19.28
C MET A 218 -3.62 30.16 -19.40
N GLN A 219 -3.31 30.87 -18.31
CA GLN A 219 -3.19 32.33 -18.28
C GLN A 219 -1.80 32.74 -17.86
N GLN A 220 -1.19 33.65 -18.62
CA GLN A 220 0.12 34.26 -18.30
C GLN A 220 -0.08 35.75 -17.99
N THR A 221 -0.60 36.03 -16.81
CA THR A 221 -0.99 37.40 -16.40
C THR A 221 0.07 38.12 -15.57
N GLY A 222 1.22 37.48 -15.32
CA GLY A 222 2.24 37.98 -14.39
C GLY A 222 1.85 37.85 -12.91
N LYS A 223 0.69 37.27 -12.62
CA LYS A 223 0.20 36.95 -11.26
C LYS A 223 -0.30 35.52 -11.20
N SER A 224 -0.17 34.88 -10.02
CA SER A 224 -0.69 33.53 -9.79
C SER A 224 -2.23 33.49 -9.92
N VAL A 225 -2.72 32.66 -10.82
CA VAL A 225 -4.16 32.51 -11.11
C VAL A 225 -4.72 31.36 -10.29
N PRO A 226 -5.82 31.56 -9.53
CA PRO A 226 -6.46 30.49 -8.78
C PRO A 226 -7.16 29.50 -9.74
N LEU A 227 -6.96 28.21 -9.53
CA LEU A 227 -7.59 27.10 -10.25
C LEU A 227 -8.30 26.17 -9.27
N GLY A 228 -9.41 25.61 -9.70
CA GLY A 228 -10.20 24.64 -8.93
C GLY A 228 -11.60 24.45 -9.53
N PRO A 229 -12.29 23.35 -9.22
CA PRO A 229 -13.59 23.04 -9.81
C PRO A 229 -14.70 24.03 -9.42
N LYS A 230 -14.51 24.77 -8.33
CA LYS A 230 -15.47 25.80 -7.84
C LYS A 230 -14.99 27.24 -8.09
N VAL A 231 -13.85 27.42 -8.75
CA VAL A 231 -13.31 28.74 -9.08
C VAL A 231 -14.02 29.26 -10.34
N LYS A 232 -14.59 30.46 -10.24
CA LYS A 232 -15.42 31.05 -11.32
C LYS A 232 -14.66 32.00 -12.24
N SER A 233 -13.39 32.29 -11.93
CA SER A 233 -12.58 33.26 -12.71
C SER A 233 -12.17 32.74 -14.09
N LEU A 234 -12.09 31.42 -14.26
CA LEU A 234 -11.79 30.75 -15.52
C LEU A 234 -12.74 29.56 -15.73
N PRO A 235 -13.07 29.24 -16.98
CA PRO A 235 -13.79 28.02 -17.26
C PRO A 235 -12.97 26.81 -16.85
N THR A 236 -13.62 25.84 -16.22
CA THR A 236 -12.98 24.58 -15.80
C THR A 236 -13.89 23.43 -16.20
N LYS A 237 -13.32 22.43 -16.87
CA LYS A 237 -14.03 21.22 -17.27
C LYS A 237 -13.47 20.02 -16.53
N LYS A 238 -14.35 19.21 -15.96
CA LYS A 238 -14.01 17.88 -15.45
C LYS A 238 -13.91 16.92 -16.64
N LEU A 239 -12.78 16.22 -16.77
CA LEU A 239 -12.51 15.29 -17.86
C LEU A 239 -12.70 13.83 -17.45
N SER A 240 -12.38 13.49 -16.21
CA SER A 240 -12.45 12.10 -15.72
C SER A 240 -13.84 11.76 -15.18
N VAL A 241 -14.20 10.48 -15.26
CA VAL A 241 -15.41 9.91 -14.63
C VAL A 241 -15.08 9.41 -13.23
N ASN A 242 -14.09 8.51 -13.13
CA ASN A 242 -13.69 7.84 -11.87
C ASN A 242 -12.29 8.27 -11.40
N GLY A 243 -11.89 9.52 -11.66
CA GLY A 243 -10.58 10.02 -11.27
C GLY A 243 -9.46 9.62 -12.24
N GLY A 244 -8.22 9.88 -11.84
CA GLY A 244 -7.05 9.55 -12.63
C GLY A 244 -5.74 9.90 -11.95
N ILE A 245 -4.68 9.18 -12.34
CA ILE A 245 -3.29 9.39 -11.91
C ILE A 245 -2.37 9.45 -13.12
N TYR A 246 -1.15 9.95 -12.96
CA TYR A 246 -0.13 10.05 -14.01
C TYR A 246 -0.58 10.87 -15.22
N LEU A 247 -1.04 12.13 -14.97
CA LEU A 247 -1.41 13.06 -16.02
C LEU A 247 -0.22 13.33 -16.94
N ASN A 248 -0.44 13.18 -18.25
CA ASN A 248 0.59 13.42 -19.25
C ASN A 248 -0.02 13.96 -20.54
N TRP A 249 0.60 15.01 -21.11
CA TRP A 249 0.28 15.49 -22.44
C TRP A 249 1.17 14.75 -23.46
N SER A 250 0.56 13.98 -24.36
CA SER A 250 1.28 13.31 -25.45
C SER A 250 1.56 14.24 -26.64
N ASN A 251 0.72 15.27 -26.81
CA ASN A 251 0.87 16.34 -27.78
C ASN A 251 0.16 17.61 -27.28
N GLU A 252 0.00 18.62 -28.12
CA GLU A 252 -0.56 19.93 -27.78
C GLU A 252 -1.99 19.88 -27.23
N ASN A 253 -2.78 18.88 -27.63
CA ASN A 253 -4.21 18.80 -27.34
C ASN A 253 -4.64 17.49 -26.68
N SER A 254 -3.78 16.47 -26.59
CA SER A 254 -4.12 15.15 -26.07
C SER A 254 -3.56 14.93 -24.67
N LEU A 255 -4.45 14.91 -23.68
CA LEU A 255 -4.15 14.62 -22.27
C LEU A 255 -4.53 13.20 -21.94
N SER A 256 -3.64 12.48 -21.28
CA SER A 256 -3.86 11.12 -20.81
C SER A 256 -3.71 11.00 -19.30
N TRP A 257 -4.39 10.00 -18.72
CA TRP A 257 -4.23 9.57 -17.33
C TRP A 257 -4.58 8.10 -17.20
N SER A 258 -4.22 7.48 -16.08
CA SER A 258 -4.56 6.08 -15.78
C SER A 258 -5.55 5.96 -14.62
N THR A 259 -6.40 4.95 -14.69
CA THR A 259 -7.29 4.49 -13.61
C THR A 259 -7.21 2.98 -13.54
N GLY A 260 -6.43 2.44 -12.60
CA GLY A 260 -6.10 1.01 -12.61
C GLY A 260 -5.36 0.64 -13.90
N PRO A 261 -5.79 -0.43 -14.61
CA PRO A 261 -5.16 -0.87 -15.85
C PRO A 261 -5.59 -0.06 -17.09
N GLU A 262 -6.53 0.86 -16.95
CA GLU A 262 -7.05 1.64 -18.07
C GLU A 262 -6.31 2.97 -18.20
N MET A 263 -5.83 3.25 -19.41
CA MET A 263 -5.30 4.55 -19.79
C MET A 263 -6.35 5.26 -20.65
N THR A 264 -6.83 6.40 -20.19
CA THR A 264 -7.76 7.28 -20.90
C THR A 264 -7.02 8.44 -21.51
N THR A 265 -7.28 8.73 -22.79
CA THR A 265 -6.78 9.89 -23.52
C THR A 265 -7.96 10.74 -23.97
N VAL A 266 -7.92 12.03 -23.67
CA VAL A 266 -8.91 13.02 -24.13
C VAL A 266 -8.21 13.98 -25.06
N THR A 267 -8.76 14.14 -26.27
CA THR A 267 -8.29 15.12 -27.26
C THR A 267 -9.19 16.34 -27.22
N LEU A 268 -8.63 17.47 -26.79
CA LEU A 268 -9.34 18.75 -26.67
C LEU A 268 -9.50 19.38 -28.07
N GLY A 269 -10.73 19.76 -28.42
CA GLY A 269 -11.03 20.55 -29.61
C GLY A 269 -10.77 22.05 -29.41
N ASP A 270 -11.21 22.87 -30.36
CA ASP A 270 -11.05 24.32 -30.29
C ASP A 270 -11.90 24.98 -29.19
N ALA A 271 -13.04 24.39 -28.88
CA ALA A 271 -13.98 24.87 -27.86
C ALA A 271 -14.25 23.83 -26.74
N PRO A 272 -13.21 23.35 -26.00
CA PRO A 272 -13.32 22.20 -25.14
C PRO A 272 -14.25 22.39 -23.92
N PHE A 273 -14.62 23.65 -23.60
CA PHE A 273 -15.53 23.96 -22.47
C PHE A 273 -17.00 23.94 -22.84
N THR A 274 -17.34 23.99 -24.13
CA THR A 274 -18.71 24.00 -24.64
C THR A 274 -19.06 22.78 -25.49
N GLU A 275 -18.05 22.07 -25.99
CA GLU A 275 -18.19 20.88 -26.83
C GLU A 275 -17.65 19.62 -26.12
N GLU A 276 -18.14 18.46 -26.51
CA GLU A 276 -17.59 17.19 -26.07
C GLU A 276 -16.20 16.96 -26.72
N SER A 277 -15.31 16.37 -25.95
CA SER A 277 -13.96 16.02 -26.40
C SER A 277 -13.91 14.54 -26.78
N ALA A 278 -13.16 14.22 -27.83
CA ALA A 278 -12.93 12.81 -28.22
C ALA A 278 -12.17 12.10 -27.09
N THR A 279 -12.66 10.93 -26.70
CA THR A 279 -12.11 10.14 -25.60
C THR A 279 -11.82 8.73 -26.10
N GLU A 280 -10.61 8.24 -25.80
CA GLU A 280 -10.16 6.88 -26.07
C GLU A 280 -9.69 6.23 -24.76
N THR A 281 -10.03 4.97 -24.54
CA THR A 281 -9.55 4.19 -23.39
C THR A 281 -8.90 2.90 -23.87
N ILE A 282 -7.69 2.63 -23.38
CA ILE A 282 -6.90 1.44 -23.70
C ILE A 282 -6.71 0.63 -22.41
N ASN A 283 -7.01 -0.66 -22.46
CA ASN A 283 -6.73 -1.59 -21.36
C ASN A 283 -5.28 -2.12 -21.48
N LEU A 284 -4.49 -1.94 -20.42
CA LEU A 284 -3.08 -2.34 -20.30
C LEU A 284 -2.88 -3.55 -19.37
N SER A 285 -3.96 -4.19 -18.91
CA SER A 285 -3.92 -5.37 -18.06
C SER A 285 -3.25 -6.54 -18.76
N MET A 286 -2.50 -7.34 -17.99
CA MET A 286 -1.88 -8.57 -18.44
C MET A 286 -2.30 -9.73 -17.55
N GLN A 287 -2.49 -10.92 -18.15
CA GLN A 287 -2.62 -12.16 -17.39
C GLN A 287 -1.24 -12.69 -17.03
N VAL A 288 -1.02 -12.93 -15.74
CA VAL A 288 0.26 -13.39 -15.20
C VAL A 288 0.07 -14.53 -14.22
N GLU A 289 1.08 -15.39 -14.11
CA GLU A 289 1.08 -16.50 -13.17
C GLU A 289 1.40 -16.04 -11.77
N THR A 290 0.76 -16.65 -10.77
CA THR A 290 1.10 -16.50 -9.37
C THR A 290 2.29 -17.41 -9.03
N ALA A 291 3.31 -16.85 -8.42
CA ALA A 291 4.48 -17.64 -8.01
C ALA A 291 4.10 -18.60 -6.88
N LYS A 292 4.45 -19.88 -7.04
CA LYS A 292 4.29 -20.91 -6.02
C LYS A 292 5.48 -21.88 -6.05
N PRO A 293 5.81 -22.56 -4.94
CA PRO A 293 6.79 -23.64 -4.95
C PRO A 293 6.20 -24.85 -5.67
N SER A 294 7.03 -25.84 -5.91
CA SER A 294 6.62 -27.16 -6.40
C SER A 294 7.16 -28.24 -5.46
N GLY A 295 6.43 -29.35 -5.36
CA GLY A 295 6.81 -30.50 -4.54
C GLY A 295 6.03 -30.62 -3.25
N THR A 296 6.40 -31.60 -2.44
CA THR A 296 5.69 -31.94 -1.19
C THR A 296 6.60 -31.78 0.02
N LEU A 297 6.10 -31.12 1.06
CA LEU A 297 6.73 -30.96 2.37
C LEU A 297 5.85 -31.56 3.45
N ALA A 298 6.43 -32.35 4.36
CA ALA A 298 5.77 -32.86 5.57
C ALA A 298 6.36 -32.17 6.81
N LEU A 299 5.53 -31.50 7.59
CA LEU A 299 5.85 -31.01 8.94
C LEU A 299 5.32 -32.05 9.93
N THR A 300 6.21 -32.75 10.65
CA THR A 300 5.83 -33.92 11.46
C THR A 300 5.99 -33.69 12.96
N HIS A 301 5.20 -34.40 13.76
CA HIS A 301 5.29 -34.49 15.23
C HIS A 301 5.07 -33.15 15.97
N ALA A 302 4.46 -32.16 15.33
CA ALA A 302 4.16 -30.86 15.97
C ALA A 302 2.86 -30.92 16.78
N ARG A 303 2.74 -30.07 17.80
CA ARG A 303 1.41 -29.66 18.25
C ARG A 303 0.81 -28.76 17.16
N ILE A 304 -0.41 -29.04 16.74
CA ILE A 304 -1.10 -28.27 15.71
C ILE A 304 -2.37 -27.67 16.32
N ILE A 305 -2.46 -26.34 16.31
CA ILE A 305 -3.66 -25.60 16.68
C ILE A 305 -4.35 -25.22 15.38
N THR A 306 -5.38 -25.96 15.00
CA THR A 306 -5.91 -25.93 13.63
C THR A 306 -6.72 -24.69 13.30
N MET A 307 -7.36 -24.07 14.25
CA MET A 307 -8.35 -22.99 14.06
C MET A 307 -9.52 -23.37 13.15
N ASN A 308 -9.79 -24.67 12.96
CA ASN A 308 -11.01 -25.15 12.32
C ASN A 308 -12.26 -24.79 13.16
N ALA A 309 -13.44 -25.20 12.72
CA ALA A 309 -14.70 -24.85 13.40
C ALA A 309 -14.72 -25.32 14.86
N GLU A 310 -14.17 -26.50 15.15
CA GLU A 310 -14.09 -27.13 16.45
C GLU A 310 -12.97 -26.59 17.35
N ARG A 311 -12.02 -25.80 16.77
CA ARG A 311 -10.79 -25.35 17.46
C ARG A 311 -9.91 -26.49 17.94
N ASP A 312 -9.80 -27.53 17.13
CA ASP A 312 -9.03 -28.73 17.47
C ASP A 312 -7.55 -28.44 17.73
N VAL A 313 -7.02 -29.14 18.72
CA VAL A 313 -5.60 -29.18 19.05
C VAL A 313 -5.09 -30.61 18.87
N ILE A 314 -4.17 -30.83 17.96
CA ILE A 314 -3.53 -32.13 17.72
C ILE A 314 -2.17 -32.10 18.41
N GLU A 315 -1.99 -32.90 19.48
CA GLU A 315 -0.78 -32.84 20.33
C GLU A 315 0.49 -33.33 19.62
N SER A 316 0.36 -34.30 18.72
CA SER A 316 1.44 -34.78 17.86
C SER A 316 0.89 -35.03 16.46
N GLY A 317 0.93 -34.01 15.64
CA GLY A 317 0.33 -34.02 14.31
C GLY A 317 1.33 -33.89 13.19
N THR A 318 0.85 -34.21 11.99
CA THR A 318 1.56 -34.04 10.71
C THR A 318 0.71 -33.20 9.77
N ILE A 319 1.37 -32.25 9.08
CA ILE A 319 0.80 -31.46 8.00
C ILE A 319 1.54 -31.81 6.73
N ILE A 320 0.81 -32.19 5.69
CA ILE A 320 1.34 -32.38 4.34
C ILE A 320 0.97 -31.15 3.51
N VAL A 321 1.99 -30.54 2.91
CA VAL A 321 1.82 -29.39 2.00
C VAL A 321 2.33 -29.83 0.62
N THR A 322 1.47 -29.73 -0.39
CA THR A 322 1.84 -29.96 -1.78
C THR A 322 1.72 -28.64 -2.56
N ASP A 323 2.81 -28.23 -3.18
CA ASP A 323 2.98 -26.91 -3.78
C ASP A 323 2.70 -25.81 -2.73
N ASN A 324 1.59 -25.09 -2.87
CA ASN A 324 1.23 -24.03 -1.94
C ASN A 324 -0.02 -24.32 -1.09
N ARG A 325 -0.53 -25.59 -1.12
CA ARG A 325 -1.75 -25.96 -0.39
C ARG A 325 -1.53 -27.07 0.62
N ILE A 326 -2.28 -27.01 1.68
CA ILE A 326 -2.38 -28.10 2.67
C ILE A 326 -3.13 -29.25 2.01
N GLU A 327 -2.48 -30.41 1.91
CA GLU A 327 -3.07 -31.62 1.35
C GLU A 327 -3.73 -32.48 2.44
N ALA A 328 -3.05 -32.60 3.59
CA ALA A 328 -3.56 -33.37 4.73
C ALA A 328 -3.07 -32.78 6.05
N VAL A 329 -3.88 -32.96 7.09
CA VAL A 329 -3.52 -32.67 8.49
C VAL A 329 -4.22 -33.65 9.40
N GLY A 330 -3.53 -34.15 10.41
CA GLY A 330 -4.08 -35.10 11.39
C GLY A 330 -3.01 -35.58 12.37
N ALA A 331 -3.36 -36.56 13.21
CA ALA A 331 -2.39 -37.20 14.10
C ALA A 331 -1.26 -37.86 13.31
N SER A 332 -0.04 -37.85 13.83
CA SER A 332 1.15 -38.28 13.10
C SER A 332 1.13 -39.82 12.81
N ASP A 333 0.37 -40.57 13.52
CA ASP A 333 0.15 -42.02 13.30
C ASP A 333 -1.01 -42.29 12.30
N GLU A 334 -1.78 -41.29 11.93
CA GLU A 334 -2.91 -41.40 10.99
C GLU A 334 -2.56 -40.79 9.60
N VAL A 335 -1.65 -39.82 9.55
CA VAL A 335 -1.26 -39.16 8.29
C VAL A 335 -0.04 -39.82 7.68
N GLU A 336 -0.24 -40.46 6.55
CA GLU A 336 0.86 -41.06 5.78
C GLU A 336 1.68 -40.00 5.04
N VAL A 337 3.00 -39.99 5.25
CA VAL A 337 3.90 -39.07 4.55
C VAL A 337 4.20 -39.62 3.15
N PRO A 338 3.90 -38.87 2.07
CA PRO A 338 4.15 -39.32 0.70
C PRO A 338 5.61 -39.63 0.44
N LEU A 339 5.87 -40.68 -0.36
CA LEU A 339 7.23 -41.04 -0.78
C LEU A 339 7.84 -39.88 -1.59
N GLY A 340 9.05 -39.46 -1.18
CA GLY A 340 9.75 -38.34 -1.83
C GLY A 340 9.43 -36.96 -1.27
N ALA A 341 8.53 -36.85 -0.29
CA ALA A 341 8.29 -35.59 0.42
C ALA A 341 9.57 -35.18 1.18
N GLN A 342 9.82 -33.87 1.19
CA GLN A 342 10.76 -33.26 2.14
C GLN A 342 10.18 -33.38 3.54
N ILE A 343 10.99 -33.72 4.54
CA ILE A 343 10.49 -33.89 5.93
C ILE A 343 11.19 -32.89 6.85
N VAL A 344 10.39 -32.16 7.61
CA VAL A 344 10.82 -31.31 8.72
C VAL A 344 10.21 -31.84 10.00
N ASP A 345 11.04 -32.39 10.89
CA ASP A 345 10.60 -32.81 12.22
C ASP A 345 10.42 -31.58 13.11
N ALA A 346 9.17 -31.30 13.46
CA ALA A 346 8.75 -30.19 14.32
C ALA A 346 8.40 -30.63 15.75
N LYS A 347 8.97 -31.76 16.20
CA LYS A 347 8.76 -32.29 17.55
C LYS A 347 9.08 -31.23 18.61
N GLY A 348 8.16 -31.06 19.55
CA GLY A 348 8.25 -30.07 20.64
C GLY A 348 7.89 -28.64 20.24
N LYS A 349 7.54 -28.40 18.97
CA LYS A 349 7.07 -27.11 18.47
C LYS A 349 5.56 -27.08 18.33
N THR A 350 5.01 -25.88 18.23
CA THR A 350 3.58 -25.65 17.98
C THR A 350 3.40 -24.95 16.64
N ILE A 351 2.47 -25.43 15.82
CA ILE A 351 2.12 -24.83 14.53
C ILE A 351 0.74 -24.22 14.62
N ILE A 352 0.62 -22.96 14.21
CA ILE A 352 -0.62 -22.19 14.10
C ILE A 352 -0.79 -21.71 12.65
N PRO A 353 -2.01 -21.32 12.22
CA PRO A 353 -2.18 -20.63 10.94
C PRO A 353 -1.38 -19.32 10.89
N GLY A 354 -1.05 -18.87 9.71
CA GLY A 354 -0.44 -17.55 9.51
C GLY A 354 -1.30 -16.43 10.12
N ILE A 355 -0.65 -15.50 10.82
CA ILE A 355 -1.31 -14.37 11.44
C ILE A 355 -1.81 -13.42 10.36
N ILE A 356 -3.05 -12.95 10.50
CA ILE A 356 -3.72 -11.99 9.63
C ILE A 356 -3.97 -10.71 10.43
N ASP A 357 -3.30 -9.64 10.08
CA ASP A 357 -3.50 -8.33 10.67
C ASP A 357 -4.54 -7.55 9.86
N ALA A 358 -5.74 -7.36 10.44
CA ALA A 358 -6.88 -6.76 9.75
C ALA A 358 -6.80 -5.23 9.69
N HIS A 359 -5.90 -4.60 10.44
CA HIS A 359 -5.68 -3.16 10.43
C HIS A 359 -4.20 -2.83 10.57
N ALA A 360 -3.47 -3.01 9.47
CA ALA A 360 -2.02 -2.84 9.42
C ALA A 360 -1.63 -1.67 8.51
N HIS A 361 -1.06 -0.62 9.06
CA HIS A 361 -0.46 0.43 8.22
C HIS A 361 0.99 0.07 7.89
N GLY A 362 1.25 -0.21 6.60
CA GLY A 362 2.56 -0.56 6.08
C GLY A 362 3.16 0.51 5.18
N ARG A 363 4.49 0.48 5.01
CA ARG A 363 5.21 1.28 4.02
C ARG A 363 5.58 0.39 2.86
N TYR A 364 4.95 0.57 1.72
CA TYR A 364 5.15 -0.26 0.53
C TYR A 364 6.12 0.35 -0.48
N GLY A 365 6.52 1.60 -0.28
CA GLY A 365 7.47 2.33 -1.12
C GLY A 365 7.64 3.76 -0.64
N GLU A 366 8.52 4.50 -1.30
CA GLU A 366 8.80 5.91 -1.01
C GLU A 366 8.97 6.71 -2.30
N GLY A 367 8.19 7.77 -2.45
CA GLY A 367 8.28 8.65 -3.62
C GLY A 367 8.13 7.91 -4.95
N GLU A 368 7.21 6.97 -5.07
CA GLU A 368 6.99 6.07 -6.21
C GLU A 368 8.03 4.94 -6.36
N ILE A 369 9.06 4.88 -5.52
CA ILE A 369 10.08 3.82 -5.54
C ILE A 369 9.61 2.65 -4.67
N ILE A 370 9.53 1.46 -5.25
CA ILE A 370 9.35 0.19 -4.54
C ILE A 370 10.73 -0.46 -4.43
N VAL A 371 11.12 -0.84 -3.21
CA VAL A 371 12.43 -1.46 -2.94
C VAL A 371 12.35 -2.98 -3.09
N GLU A 372 13.48 -3.63 -3.42
CA GLU A 372 13.53 -5.08 -3.57
C GLU A 372 13.39 -5.79 -2.21
N ASN A 373 13.99 -5.23 -1.15
CA ASN A 373 13.94 -5.77 0.21
C ASN A 373 13.33 -4.75 1.18
N ASN A 374 12.02 -4.84 1.35
CA ASN A 374 11.29 -3.95 2.25
C ASN A 374 11.34 -4.47 3.69
N TRP A 375 12.22 -3.92 4.51
CA TRP A 375 12.40 -4.34 5.90
C TRP A 375 11.10 -4.28 6.73
N ASN A 376 10.20 -3.34 6.43
CA ASN A 376 8.94 -3.19 7.17
C ASN A 376 8.04 -4.43 6.99
N THR A 377 7.80 -4.85 5.75
CA THR A 377 6.99 -6.05 5.48
C THR A 377 7.74 -7.35 5.83
N LEU A 378 9.07 -7.36 5.71
CA LEU A 378 9.89 -8.50 6.12
C LEU A 378 9.85 -8.73 7.63
N ALA A 379 9.87 -7.66 8.45
CA ALA A 379 9.73 -7.77 9.90
C ALA A 379 8.36 -8.36 10.30
N HIS A 380 7.29 -7.96 9.64
CA HIS A 380 5.96 -8.56 9.85
C HIS A 380 5.97 -10.07 9.51
N LEU A 381 6.52 -10.43 8.35
CA LEU A 381 6.58 -11.81 7.92
C LEU A 381 7.43 -12.66 8.89
N ALA A 382 8.59 -12.17 9.30
CA ALA A 382 9.49 -12.86 10.24
C ALA A 382 8.82 -13.14 11.60
N LEU A 383 7.86 -12.29 12.00
CA LEU A 383 7.06 -12.46 13.21
C LEU A 383 5.72 -13.18 12.94
N GLY A 384 5.60 -13.89 11.82
CA GLY A 384 4.47 -14.75 11.53
C GLY A 384 3.24 -14.07 10.95
N VAL A 385 3.28 -12.76 10.70
CA VAL A 385 2.19 -12.06 9.99
C VAL A 385 2.31 -12.37 8.50
N THR A 386 1.48 -13.28 8.00
CA THR A 386 1.51 -13.70 6.59
C THR A 386 0.59 -12.86 5.71
N THR A 387 -0.42 -12.24 6.28
CA THR A 387 -1.38 -11.40 5.55
C THR A 387 -1.64 -10.09 6.29
N GLN A 388 -1.65 -9.00 5.56
CA GLN A 388 -1.96 -7.66 6.05
C GLN A 388 -3.11 -7.06 5.25
N HIS A 389 -4.08 -6.46 5.95
CA HIS A 389 -5.06 -5.56 5.38
C HIS A 389 -4.76 -4.13 5.85
N ASN A 390 -4.43 -3.24 4.91
CA ASN A 390 -4.12 -1.84 5.20
C ASN A 390 -5.32 -0.95 4.84
N PRO A 391 -6.05 -0.43 5.83
CA PRO A 391 -7.24 0.39 5.59
C PRO A 391 -6.93 1.85 5.25
N SER A 392 -5.69 2.20 4.97
CA SER A 392 -5.29 3.55 4.49
C SER A 392 -3.88 3.53 3.94
N SER A 393 -3.72 3.56 2.62
CA SER A 393 -2.40 3.61 1.99
C SER A 393 -2.42 4.33 0.65
N SER A 394 -1.23 4.53 0.07
CA SER A 394 -1.13 4.90 -1.34
C SER A 394 -1.50 3.68 -2.19
N ALA A 395 -2.59 3.76 -2.93
CA ALA A 395 -3.05 2.70 -3.82
C ALA A 395 -1.95 2.28 -4.81
N LYS A 396 -1.25 3.24 -5.39
CA LYS A 396 -0.16 3.01 -6.34
C LYS A 396 0.95 2.12 -5.79
N LEU A 397 1.35 2.32 -4.54
CA LEU A 397 2.42 1.58 -3.90
C LEU A 397 1.94 0.25 -3.33
N ALA A 398 0.79 0.25 -2.65
CA ALA A 398 0.25 -0.95 -2.01
C ALA A 398 -0.10 -2.02 -3.04
N PHE A 399 -0.85 -1.64 -4.09
CA PHE A 399 -1.32 -2.62 -5.08
C PHE A 399 -0.21 -3.08 -6.02
N ALA A 400 0.74 -2.19 -6.39
CA ALA A 400 1.92 -2.63 -7.13
C ALA A 400 2.77 -3.61 -6.30
N SER A 401 3.02 -3.31 -5.01
CA SER A 401 3.75 -4.23 -4.12
C SER A 401 3.02 -5.56 -3.93
N ALA A 402 1.68 -5.55 -3.87
CA ALA A 402 0.89 -6.78 -3.82
C ALA A 402 1.09 -7.64 -5.08
N GLU A 403 1.07 -7.04 -6.26
CA GLU A 403 1.30 -7.75 -7.52
C GLU A 403 2.75 -8.26 -7.63
N TYR A 404 3.75 -7.49 -7.18
CA TYR A 404 5.15 -7.95 -7.13
C TYR A 404 5.34 -9.13 -6.16
N THR A 405 4.60 -9.11 -5.03
CA THR A 405 4.58 -10.23 -4.08
C THR A 405 3.95 -11.47 -4.69
N ASN A 406 2.82 -11.32 -5.37
CA ASN A 406 2.10 -12.43 -6.00
C ASN A 406 2.90 -13.10 -7.11
N THR A 407 3.76 -12.37 -7.81
CA THR A 407 4.67 -12.91 -8.84
C THR A 407 6.02 -13.36 -8.28
N GLY A 408 6.23 -13.25 -6.96
CA GLY A 408 7.46 -13.68 -6.28
C GLY A 408 8.68 -12.78 -6.50
N GLN A 409 8.50 -11.60 -7.09
CA GLN A 409 9.60 -10.65 -7.31
C GLN A 409 10.12 -10.06 -6.01
N ILE A 410 9.24 -9.82 -5.03
CA ILE A 410 9.62 -9.44 -3.66
C ILE A 410 9.12 -10.47 -2.66
N LEU A 411 9.89 -10.64 -1.58
CA LEU A 411 9.43 -11.35 -0.40
C LEU A 411 8.71 -10.36 0.53
N SER A 412 7.47 -10.66 0.86
CA SER A 412 6.62 -9.80 1.69
C SER A 412 5.48 -10.61 2.30
N THR A 413 4.76 -10.02 3.24
CA THR A 413 3.41 -10.47 3.59
C THR A 413 2.48 -10.35 2.39
N ARG A 414 1.39 -11.10 2.36
CA ARG A 414 0.29 -10.90 1.40
C ARG A 414 -0.39 -9.56 1.71
N ILE A 415 -0.47 -8.66 0.73
CA ILE A 415 -0.92 -7.27 0.92
C ILE A 415 -2.32 -7.09 0.34
N PHE A 416 -3.25 -6.66 1.18
CA PHE A 416 -4.55 -6.13 0.80
C PHE A 416 -4.71 -4.71 1.34
N SER A 417 -5.50 -3.88 0.68
CA SER A 417 -5.70 -2.49 1.11
C SER A 417 -7.01 -1.91 0.60
N THR A 418 -7.45 -0.86 1.27
CA THR A 418 -8.49 0.04 0.75
C THR A 418 -7.94 1.03 -0.28
N GLY A 419 -6.61 1.17 -0.38
CA GLY A 419 -5.99 2.33 -1.02
C GLY A 419 -6.24 3.61 -0.22
N GLU A 420 -6.42 4.73 -0.90
CA GLU A 420 -6.74 6.01 -0.27
C GLU A 420 -8.12 5.97 0.41
N ILE A 421 -8.22 6.62 1.55
CA ILE A 421 -9.47 6.75 2.31
C ILE A 421 -10.51 7.59 1.58
N VAL A 422 -11.79 7.25 1.74
CA VAL A 422 -12.91 8.12 1.36
C VAL A 422 -13.12 9.13 2.50
N TYR A 423 -12.39 10.26 2.43
CA TYR A 423 -12.20 11.19 3.53
C TYR A 423 -13.18 12.36 3.47
N GLY A 424 -13.94 12.58 4.55
CA GLY A 424 -14.98 13.59 4.63
C GLY A 424 -14.52 15.01 5.00
N ALA A 425 -13.24 15.23 5.30
CA ALA A 425 -12.72 16.54 5.70
C ALA A 425 -11.93 17.22 4.57
N LYS A 426 -12.02 18.54 4.50
CA LYS A 426 -11.31 19.35 3.50
C LYS A 426 -9.79 19.26 3.68
N SER A 427 -9.17 18.49 2.81
CA SER A 427 -7.72 18.31 2.70
C SER A 427 -7.36 17.92 1.27
N ARG A 428 -6.10 17.70 0.98
CA ARG A 428 -5.69 17.14 -0.33
C ARG A 428 -6.23 15.73 -0.59
N SER A 429 -6.56 15.00 0.48
CA SER A 429 -7.18 13.67 0.43
C SER A 429 -8.71 13.72 0.50
N PHE A 430 -9.31 14.92 0.45
CA PHE A 430 -10.75 15.06 0.50
C PHE A 430 -11.44 14.34 -0.66
N ALA A 431 -12.34 13.44 -0.32
CA ALA A 431 -13.20 12.70 -1.24
C ALA A 431 -14.65 13.16 -1.00
N PRO A 432 -15.11 14.21 -1.66
CA PRO A 432 -16.46 14.74 -1.43
C PRO A 432 -17.51 13.69 -1.82
N VAL A 433 -18.50 13.51 -0.95
CA VAL A 433 -19.65 12.63 -1.14
C VAL A 433 -20.90 13.41 -0.82
N ASP A 434 -21.65 13.80 -1.84
CA ASP A 434 -22.96 14.48 -1.72
C ASP A 434 -24.07 13.62 -2.36
N SER A 435 -23.71 12.52 -3.04
CA SER A 435 -24.62 11.56 -3.64
C SER A 435 -24.01 10.15 -3.63
N VAL A 436 -24.83 9.14 -3.94
CA VAL A 436 -24.35 7.76 -4.15
C VAL A 436 -23.40 7.70 -5.38
N GLU A 437 -23.66 8.48 -6.42
CA GLU A 437 -22.83 8.57 -7.62
C GLU A 437 -21.42 9.11 -7.32
N ASP A 438 -21.29 10.10 -6.43
CA ASP A 438 -19.98 10.58 -5.97
C ASP A 438 -19.22 9.47 -5.26
N ALA A 439 -19.90 8.75 -4.35
CA ALA A 439 -19.31 7.62 -3.65
C ALA A 439 -18.90 6.51 -4.62
N LEU A 440 -19.75 6.16 -5.61
CA LEU A 440 -19.45 5.18 -6.65
C LEU A 440 -18.21 5.56 -7.46
N SER A 441 -18.03 6.82 -7.79
CA SER A 441 -16.85 7.30 -8.51
C SER A 441 -15.55 7.01 -7.73
N HIS A 442 -15.54 7.29 -6.41
CA HIS A 442 -14.38 6.99 -5.57
C HIS A 442 -14.14 5.47 -5.42
N ILE A 443 -15.20 4.70 -5.24
CA ILE A 443 -15.12 3.24 -5.06
C ILE A 443 -14.64 2.55 -6.33
N ARG A 444 -15.20 2.90 -7.49
CA ARG A 444 -14.79 2.35 -8.79
C ARG A 444 -13.33 2.64 -9.10
N ARG A 445 -12.86 3.85 -8.79
CA ARG A 445 -11.44 4.21 -8.92
C ARG A 445 -10.55 3.26 -8.11
N LEU A 446 -10.87 3.05 -6.84
CA LEU A 446 -10.08 2.20 -5.95
C LEU A 446 -10.15 0.73 -6.35
N LYS A 447 -11.34 0.23 -6.69
CA LYS A 447 -11.57 -1.13 -7.18
C LYS A 447 -10.78 -1.43 -8.46
N ALA A 448 -10.77 -0.50 -9.40
CA ALA A 448 -10.01 -0.62 -10.63
C ALA A 448 -8.50 -0.77 -10.37
N GLN A 449 -7.98 -0.14 -9.33
CA GLN A 449 -6.57 -0.23 -8.92
C GLN A 449 -6.22 -1.49 -8.13
N GLY A 450 -7.21 -2.23 -7.61
CA GLY A 450 -7.00 -3.48 -6.88
C GLY A 450 -7.56 -3.54 -5.47
N ALA A 451 -8.25 -2.50 -4.99
CA ALA A 451 -8.89 -2.51 -3.69
C ALA A 451 -10.00 -3.58 -3.61
N ILE A 452 -10.10 -4.24 -2.46
CA ILE A 452 -11.18 -5.17 -2.12
C ILE A 452 -12.15 -4.56 -1.11
N SER A 453 -11.77 -3.46 -0.50
CA SER A 453 -12.45 -2.78 0.60
C SER A 453 -12.32 -1.27 0.49
N ILE A 454 -13.16 -0.55 1.21
CA ILE A 454 -13.19 0.90 1.26
C ILE A 454 -13.09 1.37 2.71
N LYS A 455 -12.23 2.34 2.99
CA LYS A 455 -12.20 3.03 4.29
C LYS A 455 -13.16 4.23 4.24
N ASN A 456 -14.26 4.11 4.98
CA ASN A 456 -15.20 5.21 5.20
C ASN A 456 -14.67 6.07 6.36
N TYR A 457 -14.09 7.25 6.04
CA TYR A 457 -13.28 7.98 7.02
C TYR A 457 -13.89 9.36 7.31
N ASN A 458 -14.45 9.50 8.51
CA ASN A 458 -14.93 10.77 9.05
C ASN A 458 -15.83 11.57 8.11
N GLN A 459 -16.77 10.91 7.43
CA GLN A 459 -17.85 11.59 6.73
C GLN A 459 -18.73 12.29 7.79
N PRO A 460 -18.91 13.62 7.73
CA PRO A 460 -19.51 14.37 8.83
C PRO A 460 -21.00 14.09 9.03
N ARG A 461 -21.72 13.78 7.97
CA ARG A 461 -23.16 13.48 8.03
C ARG A 461 -23.42 11.99 7.89
N ARG A 462 -24.45 11.50 8.63
CA ARG A 462 -24.84 10.07 8.56
C ARG A 462 -25.22 9.66 7.14
N GLU A 463 -25.97 10.49 6.42
CA GLU A 463 -26.36 10.21 5.03
C GLU A 463 -25.17 9.98 4.11
N GLN A 464 -24.06 10.71 4.30
CA GLN A 464 -22.83 10.50 3.52
C GLN A 464 -22.19 9.12 3.85
N ARG A 465 -22.20 8.72 5.12
CA ARG A 465 -21.73 7.38 5.51
C ARG A 465 -22.59 6.29 4.89
N GLN A 466 -23.92 6.47 4.86
CA GLN A 466 -24.85 5.55 4.21
C GLN A 466 -24.66 5.50 2.70
N GLN A 467 -24.41 6.65 2.05
CA GLN A 467 -24.11 6.69 0.60
C GLN A 467 -22.82 5.92 0.24
N VAL A 468 -21.79 5.99 1.08
CA VAL A 468 -20.56 5.19 0.90
C VAL A 468 -20.85 3.69 1.06
N ILE A 469 -21.62 3.31 2.08
CA ILE A 469 -22.00 1.89 2.33
C ILE A 469 -22.83 1.35 1.15
N GLU A 470 -23.82 2.12 0.68
CA GLU A 470 -24.66 1.72 -0.44
C GLU A 470 -23.86 1.57 -1.74
N ALA A 471 -22.97 2.50 -2.03
CA ALA A 471 -22.11 2.45 -3.21
C ALA A 471 -21.15 1.25 -3.16
N ALA A 472 -20.58 0.95 -1.98
CA ALA A 472 -19.72 -0.23 -1.79
C ALA A 472 -20.51 -1.53 -1.96
N ARG A 473 -21.74 -1.59 -1.47
CA ARG A 473 -22.64 -2.74 -1.66
C ARG A 473 -22.94 -2.99 -3.14
N GLN A 474 -23.20 -1.94 -3.93
CA GLN A 474 -23.41 -2.04 -5.37
C GLN A 474 -22.17 -2.57 -6.10
N GLU A 475 -20.98 -2.25 -5.61
CA GLU A 475 -19.71 -2.71 -6.19
C GLU A 475 -19.20 -4.02 -5.56
N ASN A 476 -19.93 -4.67 -4.64
CA ASN A 476 -19.52 -5.86 -3.90
C ASN A 476 -18.16 -5.67 -3.18
N MET A 477 -18.04 -4.57 -2.44
CA MET A 477 -16.82 -4.25 -1.69
C MET A 477 -17.12 -4.12 -0.20
N PHE A 478 -16.16 -4.48 0.62
CA PHE A 478 -16.21 -4.30 2.07
C PHE A 478 -16.10 -2.81 2.44
N VAL A 479 -16.76 -2.43 3.54
CA VAL A 479 -16.61 -1.08 4.11
C VAL A 479 -16.08 -1.21 5.52
N VAL A 480 -14.81 -0.83 5.71
CA VAL A 480 -14.22 -0.65 7.02
C VAL A 480 -14.35 0.81 7.43
N ALA A 481 -15.00 1.05 8.56
CA ALA A 481 -15.33 2.41 8.97
C ALA A 481 -14.41 2.89 10.08
N GLU A 482 -13.94 4.14 9.99
CA GLU A 482 -13.28 4.80 11.11
C GLU A 482 -14.28 4.98 12.25
N GLY A 483 -13.98 4.39 13.39
CA GLY A 483 -14.75 4.47 14.62
C GLY A 483 -13.94 5.11 15.74
N GLY A 484 -14.35 4.86 16.98
CA GLY A 484 -13.61 5.24 18.19
C GLY A 484 -13.77 6.68 18.67
N SER A 485 -14.33 7.59 17.86
CA SER A 485 -14.45 8.99 18.24
C SER A 485 -15.71 9.32 19.02
N LEU A 486 -16.86 8.76 18.59
CA LEU A 486 -18.19 9.05 19.17
C LEU A 486 -19.03 7.79 19.18
N TYR A 487 -19.44 7.36 20.36
CA TYR A 487 -20.21 6.14 20.57
C TYR A 487 -21.47 6.04 19.68
N HIS A 488 -22.27 7.10 19.60
CA HIS A 488 -23.48 7.08 18.77
C HIS A 488 -23.18 7.01 17.28
N MET A 489 -22.03 7.52 16.83
CA MET A 489 -21.59 7.39 15.44
C MET A 489 -21.23 5.93 15.13
N ASP A 490 -20.51 5.26 16.04
CA ASP A 490 -20.14 3.86 15.90
C ASP A 490 -21.39 2.97 15.83
N MET A 491 -22.38 3.21 16.71
CA MET A 491 -23.64 2.48 16.68
C MET A 491 -24.45 2.74 15.40
N ASN A 492 -24.44 3.97 14.88
CA ASN A 492 -25.03 4.24 13.57
C ASN A 492 -24.35 3.45 12.44
N LEU A 493 -23.02 3.34 12.43
CA LEU A 493 -22.27 2.56 11.45
C LEU A 493 -22.61 1.07 11.52
N VAL A 494 -22.81 0.53 12.72
CA VAL A 494 -23.28 -0.85 12.91
C VAL A 494 -24.68 -1.04 12.30
N VAL A 495 -25.62 -0.15 12.62
CA VAL A 495 -27.00 -0.21 12.12
C VAL A 495 -27.07 0.01 10.60
N ASP A 496 -26.25 0.88 10.07
CA ASP A 496 -26.22 1.25 8.63
C ASP A 496 -25.54 0.16 7.77
N GLY A 497 -24.91 -0.86 8.38
CA GLY A 497 -24.37 -2.04 7.67
C GLY A 497 -22.96 -1.87 7.14
N SER A 498 -22.07 -1.14 7.85
CA SER A 498 -20.63 -1.25 7.63
C SER A 498 -20.17 -2.70 7.79
N THR A 499 -19.13 -3.11 7.10
CA THR A 499 -18.54 -4.45 7.28
C THR A 499 -17.88 -4.56 8.66
N GLY A 500 -17.23 -3.50 9.13
CA GLY A 500 -16.61 -3.46 10.44
C GLY A 500 -16.40 -2.06 10.98
N ILE A 501 -16.18 -2.01 12.29
CA ILE A 501 -15.80 -0.83 13.04
C ILE A 501 -14.33 -0.95 13.42
N GLU A 502 -13.55 0.01 13.01
CA GLU A 502 -12.12 0.13 13.28
C GLU A 502 -11.89 1.06 14.48
N HIS A 503 -10.94 0.72 15.32
CA HIS A 503 -10.62 1.35 16.60
C HIS A 503 -11.62 1.03 17.72
N ASN A 504 -11.13 1.15 18.96
CA ASN A 504 -11.96 0.83 20.14
C ASN A 504 -13.11 1.84 20.29
N VAL A 505 -14.30 1.34 20.53
CA VAL A 505 -15.45 2.17 20.87
C VAL A 505 -15.23 2.87 22.21
N PRO A 506 -15.65 4.13 22.38
CA PRO A 506 -15.43 4.92 23.60
C PRO A 506 -16.41 4.51 24.71
N ALA A 507 -16.35 3.24 25.14
CA ALA A 507 -17.18 2.69 26.19
C ALA A 507 -16.35 1.69 27.02
N LEU A 508 -16.50 1.75 28.34
CA LEU A 508 -15.86 0.83 29.28
C LEU A 508 -16.69 -0.43 29.53
N LYS A 509 -17.95 -0.42 29.11
CA LYS A 509 -18.89 -1.51 29.30
C LYS A 509 -19.93 -1.54 28.18
N MET A 510 -20.20 -2.74 27.66
CA MET A 510 -21.32 -3.00 26.77
C MET A 510 -22.49 -3.63 27.52
N TYR A 511 -23.69 -3.12 27.27
CA TYR A 511 -24.92 -3.65 27.83
C TYR A 511 -25.65 -4.55 26.83
N ASN A 512 -26.59 -5.37 27.32
CA ASN A 512 -27.25 -6.40 26.53
C ASN A 512 -27.99 -5.85 25.28
N ASP A 513 -28.56 -4.67 25.37
CA ASP A 513 -29.23 -4.04 24.23
C ASP A 513 -28.26 -3.78 23.07
N VAL A 514 -27.03 -3.33 23.37
CA VAL A 514 -25.98 -3.08 22.36
C VAL A 514 -25.40 -4.39 21.84
N THR A 515 -25.09 -5.34 22.72
CA THR A 515 -24.56 -6.65 22.30
C THR A 515 -25.54 -7.41 21.42
N GLN A 516 -26.83 -7.39 21.74
CA GLN A 516 -27.89 -7.99 20.93
C GLN A 516 -28.06 -7.29 19.57
N LEU A 517 -28.03 -5.95 19.59
CA LEU A 517 -28.06 -5.18 18.35
C LEU A 517 -26.90 -5.53 17.44
N TRP A 518 -25.69 -5.53 17.99
CA TRP A 518 -24.48 -5.81 17.19
C TRP A 518 -24.46 -7.25 16.69
N GLN A 519 -24.77 -8.22 17.55
CA GLN A 519 -24.89 -9.63 17.18
C GLN A 519 -25.92 -9.88 16.06
N ALA A 520 -27.02 -9.11 16.05
CA ALA A 520 -28.04 -9.22 15.01
C ALA A 520 -27.55 -8.73 13.63
N THR A 521 -26.37 -8.14 13.55
CA THR A 521 -25.68 -7.75 12.34
C THR A 521 -24.47 -8.66 12.10
N ASN A 522 -23.87 -8.59 10.92
CA ASN A 522 -22.60 -9.27 10.64
C ASN A 522 -21.39 -8.31 10.74
N VAL A 523 -21.56 -7.17 11.41
CA VAL A 523 -20.52 -6.15 11.54
C VAL A 523 -19.42 -6.62 12.46
N GLY A 524 -18.18 -6.69 11.95
CA GLY A 524 -17.00 -7.04 12.72
C GLY A 524 -16.46 -5.88 13.55
N TYR A 525 -15.48 -6.19 14.39
CA TYR A 525 -14.85 -5.22 15.29
C TYR A 525 -13.35 -5.43 15.36
N THR A 526 -12.59 -4.35 15.05
CA THR A 526 -11.12 -4.34 15.09
C THR A 526 -10.66 -3.20 16.01
N PRO A 527 -10.50 -3.43 17.33
CA PRO A 527 -10.33 -2.37 18.32
C PRO A 527 -8.99 -1.63 18.26
N THR A 528 -7.96 -2.18 17.61
CA THR A 528 -6.60 -1.59 17.53
C THR A 528 -6.05 -1.16 18.90
N LEU A 529 -5.93 -2.10 19.82
CA LEU A 529 -5.59 -1.84 21.23
C LEU A 529 -4.22 -1.17 21.41
N VAL A 530 -3.28 -1.42 20.49
CA VAL A 530 -1.95 -0.77 20.50
C VAL A 530 -2.01 0.75 20.35
N VAL A 531 -3.13 1.29 19.88
CA VAL A 531 -3.41 2.73 19.77
C VAL A 531 -4.73 3.11 20.46
N THR A 532 -5.05 2.46 21.55
CA THR A 532 -6.29 2.62 22.33
C THR A 532 -6.63 4.08 22.58
N TYR A 533 -7.86 4.49 22.25
CA TYR A 533 -8.39 5.80 22.62
C TYR A 533 -8.82 5.83 24.09
N GLY A 534 -8.65 6.99 24.74
CA GLY A 534 -9.14 7.26 26.09
C GLY A 534 -8.13 7.03 27.21
N GLY A 535 -6.87 6.77 26.90
CA GLY A 535 -5.80 6.60 27.86
C GLY A 535 -4.42 6.43 27.22
N LEU A 536 -3.46 5.93 27.98
CA LEU A 536 -2.20 5.47 27.44
C LEU A 536 -2.43 4.19 26.63
N THR A 537 -1.74 4.07 25.51
CA THR A 537 -1.89 2.95 24.58
C THR A 537 -1.18 1.70 25.07
N SER A 538 -1.61 0.51 24.67
CA SER A 538 -0.91 -0.73 25.01
C SER A 538 0.49 -0.79 24.38
N GLU A 539 0.76 -0.09 23.29
CA GLU A 539 2.11 0.02 22.76
C GLU A 539 3.08 0.58 23.81
N ASP A 540 2.69 1.65 24.53
CA ASP A 540 3.52 2.23 25.59
C ASP A 540 3.64 1.29 26.80
N TYR A 541 2.60 0.51 27.12
CA TYR A 541 2.66 -0.54 28.13
C TYR A 541 3.75 -1.57 27.83
N TYR A 542 3.81 -2.11 26.62
CA TYR A 542 4.77 -3.12 26.22
C TYR A 542 6.20 -2.55 26.10
N TYR A 543 6.35 -1.31 25.66
CA TYR A 543 7.64 -0.62 25.73
C TYR A 543 8.12 -0.45 27.17
N GLN A 544 7.21 -0.25 28.13
CA GLN A 544 7.55 -0.18 29.55
C GLN A 544 8.01 -1.53 30.11
N GLN A 545 7.36 -2.63 29.69
CA GLN A 545 7.61 -3.97 30.21
C GLN A 545 8.86 -4.63 29.59
N TYR A 546 9.17 -4.38 28.32
CA TYR A 546 10.16 -5.11 27.57
C TYR A 546 11.23 -4.20 26.95
N ASN A 547 12.46 -4.74 26.82
CA ASN A 547 13.53 -4.14 26.05
C ASN A 547 13.34 -4.47 24.56
N VAL A 548 12.41 -3.80 23.91
CA VAL A 548 11.97 -4.12 22.53
C VAL A 548 13.13 -4.09 21.53
N TRP A 549 14.16 -3.25 21.76
CA TRP A 549 15.35 -3.20 20.90
C TRP A 549 16.24 -4.46 20.98
N GLU A 550 16.02 -5.33 21.97
CA GLU A 550 16.73 -6.60 22.17
C GLU A 550 15.95 -7.80 21.65
N HIS A 551 14.74 -7.58 21.12
CA HIS A 551 13.93 -8.66 20.60
C HIS A 551 14.67 -9.41 19.47
N PRO A 552 14.86 -10.76 19.59
CA PRO A 552 15.82 -11.52 18.77
C PRO A 552 15.50 -11.50 17.27
N ILE A 553 14.21 -11.46 16.90
CA ILE A 553 13.79 -11.41 15.49
C ILE A 553 13.72 -9.94 15.04
N LEU A 554 13.01 -9.09 15.77
CA LEU A 554 12.74 -7.71 15.36
C LEU A 554 14.04 -6.90 15.16
N SER A 555 15.04 -7.08 16.04
CA SER A 555 16.35 -6.45 15.92
C SER A 555 17.11 -6.84 14.65
N ASN A 556 16.74 -7.96 14.01
CA ASN A 556 17.31 -8.39 12.75
C ASN A 556 16.76 -7.62 11.55
N PHE A 557 15.51 -7.18 11.61
CA PHE A 557 14.79 -6.62 10.45
C PHE A 557 14.50 -5.13 10.55
N VAL A 558 14.45 -4.54 11.76
CA VAL A 558 14.14 -3.11 11.92
C VAL A 558 15.44 -2.31 12.10
N PRO A 559 15.67 -1.23 11.31
CA PRO A 559 16.89 -0.43 11.44
C PRO A 559 17.01 0.14 12.85
N PRO A 560 18.22 0.15 13.45
CA PRO A 560 18.43 0.68 14.81
C PRO A 560 17.93 2.12 14.99
N SER A 561 18.03 2.95 13.95
CA SER A 561 17.53 4.34 13.96
C SER A 561 16.00 4.45 14.07
N VAL A 562 15.27 3.39 13.71
CA VAL A 562 13.81 3.29 13.86
C VAL A 562 13.44 2.57 15.15
N LEU A 563 14.17 1.50 15.49
CA LEU A 563 13.84 0.63 16.63
C LEU A 563 14.15 1.31 17.99
N ARG A 564 15.28 1.96 18.12
CA ARG A 564 15.77 2.48 19.41
C ARG A 564 15.02 3.69 19.98
N PRO A 565 14.60 4.71 19.21
CA PRO A 565 14.11 5.97 19.79
C PRO A 565 12.96 5.82 20.78
N ARG A 566 11.94 5.04 20.46
CA ARG A 566 10.80 4.77 21.38
C ARG A 566 11.10 3.69 22.40
N SER A 567 11.91 2.71 22.04
CA SER A 567 12.25 1.58 22.90
C SER A 567 13.14 1.98 24.08
N VAL A 568 14.15 2.81 23.83
CA VAL A 568 15.09 3.28 24.86
C VAL A 568 14.53 4.44 25.66
N ARG A 569 13.88 5.40 24.97
CA ARG A 569 13.23 6.56 25.60
C ARG A 569 11.72 6.32 25.68
N ARG A 570 11.32 5.47 26.58
CA ARG A 570 9.94 5.03 26.73
C ARG A 570 9.17 5.87 27.75
N VAL A 571 7.87 5.94 27.55
CA VAL A 571 6.95 6.49 28.54
C VAL A 571 6.78 5.48 29.66
N MET A 572 6.78 5.96 30.92
CA MET A 572 6.57 5.14 32.11
C MET A 572 5.35 5.68 32.86
N ALA A 573 4.44 4.81 33.23
CA ALA A 573 3.23 5.16 33.97
C ALA A 573 2.77 4.01 34.87
N PRO A 574 1.98 4.28 35.92
CA PRO A 574 1.30 3.23 36.65
C PRO A 574 0.40 2.41 35.73
N GLU A 575 0.28 1.11 36.00
CA GLU A 575 -0.53 0.18 35.18
C GLU A 575 -1.98 0.65 35.05
N SER A 576 -2.54 1.25 36.11
CA SER A 576 -3.91 1.78 36.12
C SER A 576 -4.19 2.93 35.15
N GLU A 577 -3.18 3.51 34.51
CA GLU A 577 -3.35 4.56 33.51
C GLU A 577 -3.45 4.02 32.08
N PHE A 578 -3.12 2.73 31.87
CA PHE A 578 -3.34 2.06 30.59
C PHE A 578 -4.80 1.57 30.51
N ARG A 579 -5.42 1.69 29.35
CA ARG A 579 -6.83 1.39 29.11
C ARG A 579 -7.07 0.32 28.05
N ASP A 580 -6.02 -0.30 27.60
CA ASP A 580 -6.09 -1.38 26.61
C ASP A 580 -6.80 -2.63 27.15
N ASP A 581 -6.64 -2.96 28.43
CA ASP A 581 -7.31 -4.06 29.10
C ASP A 581 -8.83 -3.81 29.25
N ASP A 582 -9.25 -2.58 29.59
CA ASP A 582 -10.66 -2.19 29.62
C ASP A 582 -11.28 -2.31 28.21
N ALA A 583 -10.58 -1.80 27.17
CA ALA A 583 -11.03 -1.90 25.79
C ALA A 583 -11.06 -3.37 25.29
N ALA A 584 -10.10 -4.17 25.70
CA ALA A 584 -10.06 -5.60 25.41
C ALA A 584 -11.20 -6.36 26.11
N ALA A 585 -11.58 -5.97 27.33
CA ALA A 585 -12.73 -6.56 28.02
C ALA A 585 -14.06 -6.26 27.30
N VAL A 586 -14.18 -5.08 26.70
CA VAL A 586 -15.32 -4.74 25.81
C VAL A 586 -15.30 -5.64 24.57
N ALA A 587 -14.14 -5.80 23.93
CA ALA A 587 -13.99 -6.67 22.77
C ALA A 587 -14.32 -8.13 23.10
N LYS A 588 -13.89 -8.62 24.26
CA LYS A 588 -14.28 -9.95 24.77
C LYS A 588 -15.80 -10.08 24.92
N THR A 589 -16.44 -9.08 25.51
CA THR A 589 -17.91 -9.09 25.68
C THR A 589 -18.61 -9.20 24.32
N LEU A 590 -18.16 -8.48 23.32
CA LEU A 590 -18.70 -8.57 21.96
C LEU A 590 -18.45 -9.96 21.35
N MET A 591 -17.22 -10.49 21.48
CA MET A 591 -16.86 -11.81 20.95
C MET A 591 -17.65 -12.93 21.61
N ASP A 592 -17.83 -12.90 22.91
CA ASP A 592 -18.63 -13.88 23.65
C ASP A 592 -20.13 -13.85 23.25
N ASN A 593 -20.59 -12.75 22.67
CA ASN A 593 -21.92 -12.57 22.10
C ASN A 593 -21.96 -12.77 20.57
N GLY A 594 -20.94 -13.37 19.97
CA GLY A 594 -20.93 -13.77 18.56
C GLY A 594 -20.49 -12.70 17.56
N VAL A 595 -19.97 -11.56 18.00
CA VAL A 595 -19.37 -10.56 17.13
C VAL A 595 -17.98 -11.04 16.69
N THR A 596 -17.67 -10.94 15.41
CA THR A 596 -16.31 -11.22 14.90
C THR A 596 -15.34 -10.13 15.33
N VAL A 597 -14.42 -10.48 16.23
CA VAL A 597 -13.39 -9.58 16.75
C VAL A 597 -12.04 -9.94 16.13
N ASN A 598 -11.29 -8.94 15.65
CA ASN A 598 -10.02 -9.10 14.96
C ASN A 598 -8.90 -8.34 15.66
N ILE A 599 -7.66 -8.79 15.49
CA ILE A 599 -6.49 -7.96 15.80
C ILE A 599 -6.33 -6.88 14.74
N GLY A 600 -5.77 -5.74 15.13
CA GLY A 600 -5.37 -4.66 14.27
C GLY A 600 -4.20 -3.90 14.87
N ALA A 601 -2.98 -4.23 14.47
CA ALA A 601 -1.77 -3.68 15.07
C ALA A 601 -1.42 -2.25 14.58
N HIS A 602 -2.24 -1.70 13.72
CA HIS A 602 -2.16 -0.30 13.25
C HIS A 602 -0.80 0.09 12.60
N GLY A 603 0.00 -0.90 12.20
CA GLY A 603 1.36 -0.67 11.71
C GLY A 603 2.36 -0.22 12.78
N GLN A 604 1.99 -0.33 14.04
CA GLN A 604 2.89 -0.09 15.17
C GLN A 604 3.86 -1.26 15.29
N ARG A 605 5.06 -1.00 15.71
CA ARG A 605 6.15 -1.96 15.96
C ARG A 605 6.09 -3.25 15.14
N GLU A 606 6.42 -3.12 13.91
CA GLU A 606 6.40 -4.00 12.75
C GLU A 606 6.33 -5.51 13.10
N GLY A 607 5.17 -6.12 12.96
CA GLY A 607 4.93 -7.53 13.31
C GLY A 607 4.76 -7.83 14.80
N LEU A 608 5.61 -7.27 15.67
CA LEU A 608 5.52 -7.52 17.12
C LEU A 608 4.22 -6.98 17.73
N ALA A 609 3.73 -5.85 17.22
CA ALA A 609 2.48 -5.28 17.71
C ALA A 609 1.25 -6.15 17.41
N SER A 610 1.30 -7.04 16.41
CA SER A 610 0.23 -8.02 16.18
C SER A 610 0.17 -9.05 17.34
N HIS A 611 1.32 -9.39 17.93
CA HIS A 611 1.38 -10.20 19.15
C HIS A 611 0.90 -9.41 20.37
N TRP A 612 1.26 -8.13 20.48
CA TRP A 612 0.76 -7.27 21.57
C TRP A 612 -0.77 -7.11 21.56
N GLU A 613 -1.41 -7.09 20.38
CA GLU A 613 -2.87 -7.14 20.28
C GLU A 613 -3.42 -8.41 20.93
N MET A 614 -2.87 -9.59 20.62
CA MET A 614 -3.27 -10.85 21.24
C MET A 614 -3.03 -10.85 22.75
N TRP A 615 -1.88 -10.33 23.21
CA TRP A 615 -1.55 -10.25 24.64
C TRP A 615 -2.50 -9.31 25.38
N SER A 616 -2.86 -8.16 24.77
CA SER A 616 -3.84 -7.23 25.32
C SER A 616 -5.24 -7.85 25.40
N PHE A 617 -5.64 -8.64 24.41
CA PHE A 617 -6.90 -9.38 24.50
C PHE A 617 -6.93 -10.33 25.69
N VAL A 618 -5.84 -11.05 25.95
CA VAL A 618 -5.75 -11.96 27.11
C VAL A 618 -5.72 -11.16 28.43
N ARG A 619 -5.04 -10.01 28.49
CA ARG A 619 -5.09 -9.09 29.63
C ARG A 619 -6.54 -8.62 29.92
N GLY A 620 -7.34 -8.40 28.88
CA GLY A 620 -8.77 -8.07 28.99
C GLY A 620 -9.69 -9.25 29.28
N GLY A 621 -9.12 -10.46 29.48
CA GLY A 621 -9.85 -11.64 29.92
C GLY A 621 -10.22 -12.65 28.83
N MET A 622 -9.80 -12.47 27.58
CA MET A 622 -9.93 -13.54 26.58
C MET A 622 -9.05 -14.73 26.92
N SER A 623 -9.49 -15.93 26.53
CA SER A 623 -8.60 -17.09 26.55
C SER A 623 -7.54 -16.98 25.45
N PRO A 624 -6.38 -17.64 25.58
CA PRO A 624 -5.39 -17.70 24.49
C PRO A 624 -5.98 -18.20 23.18
N MET A 625 -6.89 -19.15 23.20
CA MET A 625 -7.59 -19.65 22.01
C MET A 625 -8.44 -18.56 21.33
N GLN A 626 -9.15 -17.75 22.12
CA GLN A 626 -9.93 -16.61 21.60
C GLN A 626 -9.00 -15.56 20.96
N ALA A 627 -7.88 -15.25 21.60
CA ALA A 627 -6.90 -14.29 21.06
C ALA A 627 -6.27 -14.80 19.76
N LEU A 628 -5.91 -16.09 19.68
CA LEU A 628 -5.43 -16.70 18.44
C LEU A 628 -6.52 -16.71 17.35
N SER A 629 -7.79 -16.95 17.70
CA SER A 629 -8.90 -16.88 16.75
C SER A 629 -9.02 -15.46 16.17
N ALA A 630 -8.88 -14.42 17.01
CA ALA A 630 -8.90 -13.02 16.59
C ALA A 630 -7.72 -12.62 15.68
N ALA A 631 -6.66 -13.43 15.67
CA ALA A 631 -5.46 -13.22 14.85
C ALA A 631 -5.39 -14.11 13.59
N THR A 632 -6.31 -15.02 13.39
CA THR A 632 -6.26 -16.04 12.33
C THR A 632 -7.59 -16.19 11.60
N ILE A 633 -8.48 -17.04 12.09
CA ILE A 633 -9.74 -17.37 11.40
C ILE A 633 -10.73 -16.19 11.39
N ASN A 634 -10.79 -15.40 12.46
CA ASN A 634 -11.74 -14.28 12.52
C ASN A 634 -11.41 -13.22 11.45
N PRO A 635 -10.18 -12.69 11.32
CA PRO A 635 -9.87 -11.75 10.26
C PRO A 635 -9.95 -12.39 8.87
N ALA A 636 -9.69 -13.69 8.71
CA ALA A 636 -9.92 -14.38 7.45
C ALA A 636 -11.41 -14.33 7.04
N THR A 637 -12.30 -14.65 7.96
CA THR A 637 -13.77 -14.56 7.76
C THR A 637 -14.21 -13.11 7.52
N TYR A 638 -13.69 -12.18 8.33
CA TYR A 638 -13.99 -10.74 8.22
C TYR A 638 -13.64 -10.17 6.85
N LEU A 639 -12.52 -10.60 6.27
CA LEU A 639 -12.05 -10.17 4.95
C LEU A 639 -12.56 -11.05 3.80
N GLY A 640 -13.40 -12.05 4.07
CA GLY A 640 -13.92 -12.98 3.06
C GLY A 640 -12.87 -13.92 2.47
N MET A 641 -11.87 -14.30 3.26
CA MET A 641 -10.71 -15.11 2.82
C MET A 641 -10.67 -16.48 3.52
N ASP A 642 -11.65 -16.82 4.32
CA ASP A 642 -11.69 -18.03 5.16
C ASP A 642 -11.76 -19.32 4.35
N ALA A 643 -12.15 -19.26 3.09
CA ALA A 643 -12.05 -20.42 2.19
C ALA A 643 -10.58 -20.82 1.88
N ASP A 644 -9.65 -19.87 1.93
CA ASP A 644 -8.23 -20.08 1.59
C ASP A 644 -7.26 -19.89 2.76
N LEU A 645 -7.64 -19.15 3.82
CA LEU A 645 -6.76 -18.73 4.91
C LEU A 645 -7.41 -18.90 6.28
N GLY A 646 -6.62 -18.71 7.35
CA GLY A 646 -7.08 -18.54 8.72
C GLY A 646 -7.20 -19.82 9.54
N SER A 647 -7.15 -20.99 8.93
CA SER A 647 -7.12 -22.28 9.63
C SER A 647 -6.24 -23.29 8.88
N ILE A 648 -5.82 -24.34 9.58
CA ILE A 648 -5.03 -25.46 9.03
C ILE A 648 -5.99 -26.58 8.67
N GLU A 649 -6.43 -26.57 7.42
CA GLU A 649 -7.39 -27.53 6.87
C GLU A 649 -7.01 -27.90 5.43
N PRO A 650 -7.29 -29.15 4.99
CA PRO A 650 -7.03 -29.57 3.62
C PRO A 650 -7.69 -28.61 2.59
N GLY A 651 -6.93 -28.29 1.53
CA GLY A 651 -7.35 -27.39 0.46
C GLY A 651 -7.00 -25.92 0.66
N LYS A 652 -6.74 -25.47 1.89
CA LYS A 652 -6.33 -24.07 2.17
C LYS A 652 -4.88 -23.81 1.80
N LEU A 653 -4.53 -22.55 1.62
CA LEU A 653 -3.15 -22.13 1.39
C LEU A 653 -2.29 -22.44 2.61
N ALA A 654 -1.09 -22.90 2.37
CA ALA A 654 -0.12 -23.20 3.41
C ALA A 654 0.57 -21.91 3.86
N ASP A 655 -0.15 -21.15 4.69
CA ASP A 655 0.34 -20.01 5.46
C ASP A 655 0.36 -20.44 6.93
N LEU A 656 1.56 -20.70 7.47
CA LEU A 656 1.75 -21.33 8.79
C LEU A 656 2.82 -20.60 9.60
N VAL A 657 2.69 -20.63 10.91
CA VAL A 657 3.72 -20.15 11.85
C VAL A 657 4.13 -21.29 12.76
N VAL A 658 5.44 -21.54 12.83
CA VAL A 658 6.02 -22.55 13.72
C VAL A 658 6.62 -21.85 14.93
N LEU A 659 6.05 -22.08 16.10
CA LEU A 659 6.45 -21.53 17.38
C LEU A 659 7.31 -22.55 18.16
N THR A 660 8.28 -22.06 18.93
CA THR A 660 9.10 -22.94 19.78
C THR A 660 8.36 -23.39 21.04
N LYS A 661 7.32 -22.66 21.46
CA LYS A 661 6.53 -22.91 22.67
C LYS A 661 5.03 -22.93 22.37
N ASN A 662 4.25 -23.33 23.37
CA ASN A 662 2.81 -23.42 23.26
C ASN A 662 2.10 -22.12 23.68
N PRO A 663 1.51 -21.35 22.74
CA PRO A 663 0.83 -20.10 23.06
C PRO A 663 -0.47 -20.29 23.86
N LEU A 664 -1.01 -21.52 23.95
CA LEU A 664 -2.16 -21.81 24.81
C LEU A 664 -1.80 -21.87 26.29
N GLU A 665 -0.54 -22.15 26.63
CA GLU A 665 -0.02 -22.08 27.99
C GLU A 665 0.26 -20.65 28.45
N ASN A 666 0.84 -19.85 27.55
CA ASN A 666 1.07 -18.44 27.74
C ASN A 666 1.05 -17.74 26.37
N ILE A 667 0.12 -16.81 26.18
CA ILE A 667 -0.04 -16.12 24.90
C ILE A 667 1.21 -15.33 24.49
N GLU A 668 2.05 -14.91 25.43
CA GLU A 668 3.32 -14.23 25.13
C GLU A 668 4.31 -15.10 24.37
N TYR A 669 4.11 -16.43 24.35
CA TYR A 669 4.90 -17.32 23.51
C TYR A 669 4.56 -17.25 22.01
N SER A 670 3.55 -16.47 21.65
CA SER A 670 3.15 -16.28 20.24
C SER A 670 4.23 -15.60 19.39
N ASP A 671 5.12 -14.80 19.99
CA ASP A 671 6.22 -14.13 19.28
C ASP A 671 7.52 -14.96 19.17
N ASP A 672 7.55 -16.14 19.81
CA ASP A 672 8.69 -17.06 19.79
C ASP A 672 8.70 -17.88 18.48
N VAL A 673 8.75 -17.16 17.36
CA VAL A 673 8.63 -17.71 16.01
C VAL A 673 9.94 -18.35 15.58
N SER A 674 9.89 -19.64 15.24
CA SER A 674 11.01 -20.42 14.72
C SER A 674 11.09 -20.35 13.19
N HIS A 675 9.94 -20.58 12.54
CA HIS A 675 9.82 -20.56 11.08
C HIS A 675 8.46 -19.96 10.69
N VAL A 676 8.40 -19.45 9.49
CA VAL A 676 7.16 -18.98 8.86
C VAL A 676 7.04 -19.64 7.47
N MET A 677 5.83 -20.08 7.15
CA MET A 677 5.47 -20.51 5.81
C MET A 677 4.47 -19.54 5.22
N ILE A 678 4.74 -19.06 4.03
CA ILE A 678 3.81 -18.24 3.26
C ILE A 678 3.70 -18.80 1.85
N ASN A 679 2.48 -19.02 1.40
CA ASN A 679 2.20 -19.56 0.07
C ASN A 679 3.00 -20.85 -0.21
N GLY A 680 3.12 -21.74 0.79
CA GLY A 680 3.85 -22.99 0.71
C GLY A 680 5.36 -22.90 0.79
N ARG A 681 5.96 -21.71 0.82
CA ARG A 681 7.41 -21.50 0.97
C ARG A 681 7.80 -21.37 2.43
N PHE A 682 8.81 -22.12 2.85
CA PHE A 682 9.23 -22.28 4.23
C PHE A 682 10.50 -21.52 4.54
N TYR A 683 10.45 -20.59 5.52
CA TYR A 683 11.53 -19.68 5.85
C TYR A 683 11.90 -19.74 7.33
N ARG A 684 13.18 -19.58 7.63
CA ARG A 684 13.64 -19.32 9.01
C ARG A 684 13.15 -17.93 9.44
N ALA A 685 12.63 -17.81 10.64
CA ALA A 685 12.12 -16.52 11.15
C ALA A 685 13.24 -15.49 11.40
N ASP A 686 14.40 -15.93 11.86
CA ASP A 686 15.52 -15.04 12.24
C ASP A 686 16.24 -14.39 11.05
N THR A 687 16.17 -15.01 9.86
CA THR A 687 16.92 -14.58 8.67
C THR A 687 16.05 -14.40 7.43
N LEU A 688 14.88 -15.04 7.38
CA LEU A 688 14.04 -15.22 6.19
C LEU A 688 14.79 -15.87 5.01
N ALA A 689 15.80 -16.71 5.29
CA ALA A 689 16.33 -17.62 4.30
C ALA A 689 15.35 -18.77 4.08
N GLU A 690 15.06 -19.07 2.81
CA GLU A 690 14.18 -20.19 2.43
C GLU A 690 14.89 -21.51 2.72
N GLN A 691 14.14 -22.52 3.16
CA GLN A 691 14.61 -23.86 3.46
C GLN A 691 13.66 -24.90 2.87
N VAL A 692 14.19 -25.99 2.41
CA VAL A 692 13.51 -27.21 1.90
C VAL A 692 12.52 -27.00 0.75
N THR A 693 11.90 -25.84 0.61
CA THR A 693 10.95 -25.51 -0.47
C THR A 693 11.62 -24.76 -1.63
N GLY A 694 12.83 -24.30 -1.44
CA GLY A 694 13.64 -23.55 -2.37
C GLY A 694 14.95 -23.09 -1.72
N ASP A 695 15.63 -22.16 -2.37
CA ASP A 695 16.97 -21.69 -1.99
C ASP A 695 17.10 -20.17 -1.95
N ARG A 696 15.96 -19.44 -1.86
CA ARG A 696 15.99 -17.98 -1.75
C ARG A 696 16.86 -17.56 -0.56
N PRO A 697 17.92 -16.77 -0.78
CA PRO A 697 18.80 -16.34 0.29
C PRO A 697 18.11 -15.37 1.25
N ALA A 698 18.70 -15.20 2.42
CA ALA A 698 18.27 -14.17 3.36
C ALA A 698 18.26 -12.79 2.68
N PRO A 699 17.23 -11.96 2.89
CA PRO A 699 17.16 -10.62 2.33
C PRO A 699 18.36 -9.77 2.77
N LYS A 700 18.93 -9.01 1.83
CA LYS A 700 19.96 -8.03 2.15
C LYS A 700 19.32 -6.75 2.67
N LEU A 701 19.66 -6.37 3.89
CA LEU A 701 19.20 -5.14 4.50
C LEU A 701 20.31 -4.08 4.47
N TRP A 702 19.97 -2.84 4.15
CA TRP A 702 20.94 -1.78 3.83
C TRP A 702 21.87 -1.38 4.99
N TRP A 703 21.56 -1.75 6.23
CA TRP A 703 22.37 -1.46 7.41
C TRP A 703 23.17 -2.68 7.93
N ARG A 704 23.13 -3.80 7.24
CA ARG A 704 23.82 -5.04 7.58
C ARG A 704 24.89 -5.40 6.57
#